data_f4ff7aa8ab885edc8647df8f25f08690
#
_entry.id   f4ff7aa8ab885edc8647df8f25f08690
#
_cell.length_a   1.000
_cell.length_b   1.000
_cell.length_c   1.000
_cell.angle_alpha   90.00
_cell.angle_beta   90.00
_cell.angle_gamma   90.00
#
_symmetry.space_group_name_H-M   'P 1'
#
loop_
_entity.id
_entity.type
_entity.pdbx_description
1 polymer ?
#
loop_
_entity_poly.entity_id
_entity_poly.type
_entity_poly.pdbx_seq_one_letter_code
_entity_poly.pdbx_strand_id
1 'polypeptide(L)'
;MTPLKTLLLGLLLAFPGLSARAVPAKIPRAKAPAAAPPAPAPAPAPTPPPGPSTIPGLLPMPGAPSLLTVGVPTIPAELNDLVRRYGNSRQATLLDVTTDGTQVLMGTRFGSTQQLHLVEQPMGTRSQLTFGEEPVLEARFLPQDPNVLFYLQDSGGAEFYQLYRLDRRTQKTELVTDGKSRNSSLVVSHEGRRLAWASTARNGKDTDVVLAESATPKSQKRLTELEGSWRPLDFAPGGRQLLIAQERSAQDADLWLLEVESGEKKRLTPEAPKASLTTAMFSSDGRAVFAVTDRWGEVNELVRIDPAQPAAAPRRLTSSVPWDVTSLAAARDTGAPAQLAITVNKEGYDLLYLVEPGTGALQPVGLPPGLLGGFKFPTARSDLLFFAQQTARTPQDIWMLDVRTRRTLRWTRSELGPIDPSLLVDPTLVRYPSAGGVQVPAFLYKPKLPDSGEVKKLPVVVLWHGGPEGQSRPTFSPVLQLLVAELGVAVLTPNVRGSTGYGKAFLAADDGIKREESLKDIGATLDWIAAQTDLDPARVAVTGGSYGGYLTLATAAFYPDKLRAAVDVVGISSFASFLANTQAYRRDLRRAEYGDERDPAVRAVLDRISPLSSAEKIRAALFVLQGKNDPRVPQAEAEQIVQALQKRGGTIWYALALNEGHGFRRKENRDAQLAATLAFLQETLLK
;
A
#
# COMPACT_ATOMS: atom_id res chain seq x y z
N MET A 1 0.28 25.60 -56.24
CA MET A 1 0.54 26.99 -56.69
C MET A 1 0.80 27.80 -55.45
N THR A 2 2.03 28.16 -55.36
CA THR A 2 2.72 29.09 -54.42
C THR A 2 2.26 30.53 -54.65
N PRO A 3 2.81 31.56 -53.99
CA PRO A 3 3.12 31.88 -52.56
C PRO A 3 2.79 33.36 -52.26
N LEU A 4 3.24 33.93 -51.13
CA LEU A 4 3.96 35.22 -50.98
C LEU A 4 3.70 35.77 -49.56
N LYS A 5 4.69 35.95 -48.74
CA LYS A 5 5.79 36.94 -48.63
C LYS A 5 5.33 38.38 -48.29
N THR A 6 5.85 38.89 -47.14
CA THR A 6 6.59 40.13 -46.88
C THR A 6 5.80 41.44 -46.80
N LEU A 7 5.97 42.33 -45.83
CA LEU A 7 7.03 43.35 -45.78
C LEU A 7 6.93 44.26 -44.54
N LEU A 8 8.08 44.61 -44.04
CA LEU A 8 8.38 45.78 -43.18
C LEU A 8 8.01 47.09 -43.89
N LEU A 9 7.66 48.12 -43.15
CA LEU A 9 8.22 49.48 -43.41
C LEU A 9 7.99 50.43 -42.26
N GLY A 10 9.05 51.06 -41.85
CA GLY A 10 9.15 52.16 -40.94
C GLY A 10 8.87 53.50 -41.62
N LEU A 11 8.67 54.51 -40.80
CA LEU A 11 8.75 55.92 -41.19
C LEU A 11 9.42 56.75 -40.10
N LEU A 12 10.55 57.32 -40.48
CA LEU A 12 11.21 58.48 -39.84
C LEU A 12 10.43 59.75 -40.21
N LEU A 13 10.33 60.69 -39.28
CA LEU A 13 10.33 62.12 -39.64
C LEU A 13 10.90 62.96 -38.48
N ALA A 14 11.60 63.98 -38.88
CA ALA A 14 12.66 64.76 -38.27
C ALA A 14 12.20 66.03 -37.51
N PHE A 15 13.04 66.47 -36.62
CA PHE A 15 13.43 67.66 -35.90
C PHE A 15 12.81 69.04 -36.30
N PRO A 16 12.80 70.11 -35.41
CA PRO A 16 14.07 70.71 -34.96
C PRO A 16 14.10 71.29 -33.50
N GLY A 17 15.24 71.22 -32.94
CA GLY A 17 16.13 72.10 -32.21
C GLY A 17 15.65 73.04 -31.09
N LEU A 18 16.37 72.99 -29.97
CA LEU A 18 16.94 74.14 -29.30
C LEU A 18 17.92 73.73 -28.18
N SER A 19 19.03 74.41 -28.22
CA SER A 19 20.25 74.54 -27.44
C SER A 19 20.33 74.12 -25.97
N ALA A 20 21.35 73.37 -25.71
CA ALA A 20 22.42 73.36 -24.72
C ALA A 20 22.28 74.03 -23.33
N ARG A 21 22.43 73.24 -22.29
CA ARG A 21 23.30 73.49 -21.16
C ARG A 21 23.84 72.20 -20.59
N ALA A 22 25.16 72.07 -20.53
CA ALA A 22 25.87 70.90 -20.01
C ALA A 22 25.73 70.84 -18.46
N VAL A 23 25.29 69.64 -17.99
CA VAL A 23 25.42 69.26 -16.58
C VAL A 23 26.24 67.95 -16.57
N PRO A 24 27.21 67.79 -15.68
CA PRO A 24 28.18 66.69 -15.74
C PRO A 24 27.47 65.34 -15.45
N ALA A 25 27.67 64.38 -16.32
CA ALA A 25 27.21 63.03 -16.20
C ALA A 25 27.83 62.34 -14.97
N LYS A 26 26.97 61.92 -14.03
CA LYS A 26 27.34 60.91 -13.01
C LYS A 26 27.51 59.58 -13.67
N ILE A 27 28.69 59.01 -13.62
CA ILE A 27 29.02 57.65 -14.01
C ILE A 27 28.15 56.69 -13.18
N PRO A 28 27.37 55.79 -13.78
CA PRO A 28 26.63 54.79 -13.01
C PRO A 28 27.61 53.81 -12.34
N ARG A 29 27.60 53.71 -11.03
CA ARG A 29 28.28 52.63 -10.32
C ARG A 29 27.75 51.30 -10.83
N ALA A 30 28.63 50.41 -11.32
CA ALA A 30 28.34 49.05 -11.64
C ALA A 30 27.65 48.38 -10.45
N LYS A 31 26.47 47.80 -10.63
CA LYS A 31 25.85 46.93 -9.65
C LYS A 31 26.80 45.77 -9.36
N ALA A 32 27.11 45.58 -8.07
CA ALA A 32 27.81 44.38 -7.62
C ALA A 32 27.08 43.14 -8.12
N PRO A 33 27.80 42.07 -8.52
CA PRO A 33 27.16 40.82 -8.92
C PRO A 33 26.26 40.32 -7.77
N ALA A 34 25.06 39.91 -8.10
CA ALA A 34 24.13 39.28 -7.14
C ALA A 34 24.85 38.13 -6.44
N ALA A 35 24.77 38.09 -5.11
CA ALA A 35 25.33 36.99 -4.34
C ALA A 35 24.79 35.66 -4.89
N ALA A 36 25.69 34.69 -5.09
CA ALA A 36 25.29 33.34 -5.47
C ALA A 36 24.25 32.83 -4.49
N PRO A 37 23.22 32.09 -4.93
CA PRO A 37 22.25 31.48 -4.03
C PRO A 37 23.00 30.64 -2.99
N PRO A 38 22.57 30.64 -1.72
CA PRO A 38 23.20 29.83 -0.69
C PRO A 38 23.20 28.35 -1.14
N ALA A 39 24.33 27.69 -0.90
CA ALA A 39 24.45 26.26 -1.16
C ALA A 39 23.26 25.50 -0.52
N PRO A 40 22.68 24.53 -1.19
CA PRO A 40 21.58 23.73 -0.62
C PRO A 40 22.03 23.18 0.73
N ALA A 41 21.15 23.26 1.73
CA ALA A 41 21.41 22.70 3.04
C ALA A 41 21.82 21.21 2.90
N PRO A 42 22.80 20.72 3.66
CA PRO A 42 23.22 19.34 3.61
C PRO A 42 21.99 18.45 3.84
N ALA A 43 21.88 17.38 3.04
CA ALA A 43 20.80 16.40 3.16
C ALA A 43 20.70 15.94 4.63
N PRO A 44 19.48 15.83 5.19
CA PRO A 44 19.33 15.27 6.53
C PRO A 44 20.01 13.89 6.55
N ALA A 45 20.86 13.68 7.55
CA ALA A 45 21.52 12.39 7.73
C ALA A 45 20.45 11.29 7.76
N PRO A 46 20.71 10.11 7.16
CA PRO A 46 19.81 8.99 7.27
C PRO A 46 19.52 8.77 8.76
N THR A 47 18.24 8.56 9.09
CA THR A 47 17.84 8.29 10.48
C THR A 47 18.74 7.16 11.01
N PRO A 48 19.43 7.32 12.13
CA PRO A 48 20.32 6.28 12.64
C PRO A 48 19.50 4.99 12.84
N PRO A 49 20.13 3.83 12.67
CA PRO A 49 19.46 2.55 12.95
C PRO A 49 18.88 2.59 14.36
N PRO A 50 17.71 1.97 14.60
CA PRO A 50 17.07 1.98 15.92
C PRO A 50 18.06 1.49 16.98
N GLY A 51 18.14 2.23 18.07
CA GLY A 51 19.00 1.90 19.22
C GLY A 51 18.61 0.57 19.88
N PRO A 52 19.33 0.15 20.93
CA PRO A 52 18.91 -0.97 21.74
C PRO A 52 17.54 -0.67 22.38
N SER A 53 16.77 -1.72 22.67
CA SER A 53 15.49 -1.57 23.39
C SER A 53 15.70 -0.90 24.75
N THR A 54 14.77 -0.02 25.10
CA THR A 54 14.72 0.63 26.43
C THR A 54 13.90 -0.17 27.44
N ILE A 55 13.28 -1.28 27.01
CA ILE A 55 12.50 -2.19 27.87
C ILE A 55 13.45 -3.22 28.48
N PRO A 56 13.57 -3.29 29.83
CA PRO A 56 14.43 -4.27 30.48
C PRO A 56 13.81 -5.67 30.48
N GLY A 57 14.66 -6.69 30.64
CA GLY A 57 14.22 -8.07 30.83
C GLY A 57 13.73 -8.79 29.60
N LEU A 58 14.01 -8.28 28.41
CA LEU A 58 13.71 -8.95 27.14
C LEU A 58 14.54 -10.24 26.98
N LEU A 59 13.85 -11.36 26.73
CA LEU A 59 14.47 -12.67 26.52
C LEU A 59 14.03 -13.24 25.17
N PRO A 60 14.89 -13.99 24.46
CA PRO A 60 14.53 -14.67 23.21
C PRO A 60 13.37 -15.65 23.43
N MET A 61 12.40 -15.62 22.52
CA MET A 61 11.28 -16.56 22.53
C MET A 61 11.71 -17.93 22.01
N PRO A 62 11.38 -19.06 22.68
CA PRO A 62 11.68 -20.38 22.18
C PRO A 62 11.16 -20.62 20.77
N GLY A 63 12.03 -21.12 19.88
CA GLY A 63 11.69 -21.37 18.47
C GLY A 63 11.73 -20.15 17.53
N ALA A 64 11.88 -18.93 18.10
CA ALA A 64 12.04 -17.68 17.34
C ALA A 64 13.07 -16.76 18.04
N PRO A 65 14.37 -17.04 17.98
CA PRO A 65 15.38 -16.32 18.77
C PRO A 65 15.52 -14.84 18.41
N SER A 66 15.06 -14.43 17.23
CA SER A 66 14.99 -13.02 16.83
C SER A 66 13.79 -12.28 17.41
N LEU A 67 12.85 -12.97 18.04
CA LEU A 67 11.71 -12.38 18.74
C LEU A 67 12.01 -12.32 20.23
N LEU A 68 12.31 -11.14 20.74
CA LEU A 68 12.54 -10.91 22.16
C LEU A 68 11.23 -10.58 22.86
N THR A 69 10.98 -11.15 24.04
CA THR A 69 9.72 -10.96 24.78
C THR A 69 9.94 -10.65 26.25
N VAL A 70 8.99 -9.91 26.83
CA VAL A 70 8.86 -9.73 28.28
C VAL A 70 7.39 -9.82 28.69
N GLY A 71 7.10 -10.43 29.82
CA GLY A 71 5.74 -10.67 30.30
C GLY A 71 5.03 -11.84 29.61
N VAL A 72 5.57 -12.40 28.54
CA VAL A 72 4.98 -13.53 27.81
C VAL A 72 5.31 -14.84 28.56
N PRO A 73 4.31 -15.63 28.95
CA PRO A 73 4.55 -16.92 29.60
C PRO A 73 5.06 -17.97 28.60
N THR A 74 5.44 -19.14 29.10
CA THR A 74 5.70 -20.31 28.25
C THR A 74 4.43 -20.67 27.48
N ILE A 75 4.54 -20.72 26.15
CA ILE A 75 3.40 -21.02 25.28
C ILE A 75 3.12 -22.53 25.29
N PRO A 76 1.88 -22.96 25.55
CA PRO A 76 1.48 -24.36 25.46
C PRO A 76 1.77 -24.98 24.10
N ALA A 77 2.18 -26.26 24.08
CA ALA A 77 2.53 -26.97 22.85
C ALA A 77 1.33 -27.04 21.87
N GLU A 78 0.12 -27.19 22.40
CA GLU A 78 -1.13 -27.27 21.64
C GLU A 78 -1.36 -26.00 20.81
N LEU A 79 -1.00 -24.81 21.32
CA LEU A 79 -1.10 -23.55 20.58
C LEU A 79 -0.07 -23.46 19.46
N ASN A 80 1.14 -23.95 19.68
CA ASN A 80 2.14 -24.03 18.63
C ASN A 80 1.73 -25.00 17.52
N ASP A 81 1.07 -26.13 17.87
CA ASP A 81 0.54 -27.08 16.89
C ASP A 81 -0.61 -26.47 16.07
N LEU A 82 -1.50 -25.75 16.76
CA LEU A 82 -2.59 -25.03 16.14
C LEU A 82 -2.07 -23.96 15.15
N VAL A 83 -1.10 -23.15 15.57
CA VAL A 83 -0.46 -22.15 14.72
C VAL A 83 0.23 -22.80 13.52
N ARG A 84 0.94 -23.91 13.71
CA ARG A 84 1.56 -24.65 12.59
C ARG A 84 0.52 -25.12 11.56
N ARG A 85 -0.66 -25.55 12.00
CA ARG A 85 -1.74 -25.99 11.11
C ARG A 85 -2.19 -24.85 10.20
N TYR A 86 -2.47 -23.67 10.74
CA TYR A 86 -2.94 -22.50 9.96
C TYR A 86 -1.80 -21.74 9.27
N GLY A 87 -0.62 -21.67 9.86
CA GLY A 87 0.56 -20.98 9.32
C GLY A 87 1.20 -21.65 8.11
N ASN A 88 0.81 -22.89 7.77
CA ASN A 88 1.33 -23.62 6.61
C ASN A 88 0.51 -23.41 5.33
N SER A 89 -0.58 -22.65 5.37
CA SER A 89 -1.25 -22.21 4.15
C SER A 89 -0.30 -21.39 3.28
N ARG A 90 -0.43 -21.52 1.97
CA ARG A 90 0.36 -20.81 0.97
C ARG A 90 -0.57 -20.08 0.02
N GLN A 91 -0.05 -19.05 -0.62
CA GLN A 91 -0.77 -18.30 -1.65
C GLN A 91 0.12 -18.10 -2.87
N ALA A 92 -0.48 -17.82 -4.02
CA ALA A 92 0.20 -17.53 -5.26
C ALA A 92 -0.04 -16.05 -5.63
N THR A 93 0.96 -15.20 -5.46
CA THR A 93 0.90 -13.80 -5.89
C THR A 93 1.39 -13.69 -7.33
N LEU A 94 0.54 -13.21 -8.24
CA LEU A 94 0.94 -12.95 -9.63
C LEU A 94 1.86 -11.74 -9.68
N LEU A 95 3.07 -11.91 -10.18
CA LEU A 95 4.07 -10.85 -10.34
C LEU A 95 4.20 -10.41 -11.79
N ASP A 96 4.37 -11.38 -12.71
CA ASP A 96 4.45 -11.11 -14.14
C ASP A 96 4.13 -12.34 -14.99
N VAL A 97 4.05 -12.14 -16.31
CA VAL A 97 3.89 -13.21 -17.32
C VAL A 97 4.83 -12.95 -18.49
N THR A 98 5.26 -14.00 -19.18
CA THR A 98 6.03 -13.86 -20.42
C THR A 98 5.21 -13.22 -21.54
N THR A 99 5.86 -12.67 -22.54
CA THR A 99 5.21 -11.98 -23.66
C THR A 99 4.22 -12.83 -24.43
N ASP A 100 4.45 -14.15 -24.50
CA ASP A 100 3.58 -15.15 -25.13
C ASP A 100 2.54 -15.77 -24.18
N GLY A 101 2.60 -15.46 -22.87
CA GLY A 101 1.71 -16.02 -21.85
C GLY A 101 1.94 -17.48 -21.52
N THR A 102 3.11 -18.04 -21.84
CA THR A 102 3.42 -19.45 -21.58
C THR A 102 4.03 -19.70 -20.21
N GLN A 103 4.59 -18.67 -19.54
CA GLN A 103 5.18 -18.77 -18.21
C GLN A 103 4.62 -17.69 -17.29
N VAL A 104 4.39 -18.06 -16.04
CA VAL A 104 3.92 -17.17 -14.96
C VAL A 104 5.00 -17.05 -13.91
N LEU A 105 5.40 -15.81 -13.61
CA LEU A 105 6.24 -15.45 -12.49
C LEU A 105 5.37 -15.14 -11.27
N MET A 106 5.61 -15.84 -10.18
CA MET A 106 4.81 -15.69 -8.98
C MET A 106 5.67 -15.59 -7.71
N GLY A 107 5.08 -14.95 -6.69
CA GLY A 107 5.58 -14.99 -5.33
C GLY A 107 4.85 -16.04 -4.51
N THR A 108 5.57 -16.91 -3.83
CA THR A 108 5.00 -17.83 -2.83
C THR A 108 6.06 -18.20 -1.79
N ARG A 109 5.62 -18.81 -0.67
CA ARG A 109 6.50 -19.16 0.44
C ARG A 109 6.58 -20.68 0.59
N PHE A 110 7.76 -21.25 0.36
CA PHE A 110 8.07 -22.63 0.76
C PHE A 110 8.93 -22.70 2.03
N GLY A 111 9.79 -21.71 2.25
CA GLY A 111 10.62 -21.55 3.45
C GLY A 111 10.05 -20.50 4.42
N SER A 112 10.94 -19.67 4.97
CA SER A 112 10.62 -18.61 5.93
C SER A 112 9.89 -17.44 5.28
N THR A 113 10.31 -17.01 4.09
CA THR A 113 9.79 -15.82 3.40
C THR A 113 9.30 -16.12 1.99
N GLN A 114 8.58 -15.16 1.40
CA GLN A 114 8.15 -15.24 0.01
C GLN A 114 9.33 -15.11 -0.93
N GLN A 115 9.43 -16.06 -1.89
CA GLN A 115 10.46 -16.11 -2.92
C GLN A 115 9.83 -16.16 -4.32
N LEU A 116 10.63 -15.89 -5.36
CA LEU A 116 10.21 -16.00 -6.75
C LEU A 116 10.08 -17.46 -7.17
N HIS A 117 9.02 -17.78 -7.85
CA HIS A 117 8.77 -19.09 -8.45
C HIS A 117 8.25 -18.92 -9.88
N LEU A 118 8.54 -19.89 -10.70
CA LEU A 118 8.06 -20.00 -12.08
C LEU A 118 7.06 -21.14 -12.20
N VAL A 119 6.00 -20.91 -12.98
CA VAL A 119 5.04 -21.93 -13.41
C VAL A 119 4.97 -21.88 -14.93
N GLU A 120 5.26 -23.00 -15.61
CA GLU A 120 5.43 -23.07 -17.06
C GLU A 120 4.21 -23.63 -17.81
N GLN A 121 3.21 -24.08 -17.09
CA GLN A 121 1.94 -24.56 -17.65
C GLN A 121 0.84 -24.52 -16.56
N PRO A 122 -0.43 -24.47 -16.95
CA PRO A 122 -1.53 -24.53 -16.00
C PRO A 122 -1.43 -25.74 -15.08
N MET A 123 -1.55 -25.50 -13.76
CA MET A 123 -1.40 -26.51 -12.69
C MET A 123 -0.03 -27.19 -12.63
N GLY A 124 0.98 -26.62 -13.30
CA GLY A 124 2.36 -27.11 -13.30
C GLY A 124 3.09 -26.93 -11.96
N THR A 125 4.30 -27.50 -11.90
CA THR A 125 5.18 -27.36 -10.75
C THR A 125 5.62 -25.91 -10.55
N ARG A 126 5.87 -25.53 -9.29
CA ARG A 126 6.40 -24.21 -8.91
C ARG A 126 7.91 -24.31 -8.76
N SER A 127 8.66 -23.93 -9.78
CA SER A 127 10.12 -23.95 -9.76
C SER A 127 10.66 -22.71 -9.04
N GLN A 128 11.30 -22.87 -7.89
CA GLN A 128 11.85 -21.76 -7.11
C GLN A 128 13.05 -21.13 -7.80
N LEU A 129 13.09 -19.79 -7.88
CA LEU A 129 14.14 -19.04 -8.57
C LEU A 129 15.06 -18.27 -7.62
N THR A 130 14.56 -17.86 -6.43
CA THR A 130 15.35 -17.17 -5.41
C THR A 130 15.30 -17.93 -4.09
N PHE A 131 16.40 -17.92 -3.33
CA PHE A 131 16.60 -18.76 -2.14
C PHE A 131 17.06 -17.96 -0.92
N GLY A 132 16.96 -16.63 -0.97
CA GLY A 132 17.36 -15.75 0.10
C GLY A 132 16.45 -15.83 1.33
N GLU A 133 16.93 -15.27 2.43
CA GLU A 133 16.14 -15.15 3.67
C GLU A 133 15.15 -13.97 3.62
N GLU A 134 15.43 -12.97 2.79
CA GLU A 134 14.61 -11.77 2.66
C GLU A 134 13.49 -11.98 1.64
N PRO A 135 12.30 -11.41 1.88
CA PRO A 135 11.17 -11.58 0.96
C PRO A 135 11.37 -10.78 -0.33
N VAL A 136 10.98 -11.37 -1.46
CA VAL A 136 10.87 -10.68 -2.74
C VAL A 136 9.43 -10.20 -2.92
N LEU A 137 9.24 -8.92 -3.26
CA LEU A 137 7.91 -8.29 -3.32
C LEU A 137 7.44 -7.97 -4.74
N GLU A 138 8.34 -7.55 -5.61
CA GLU A 138 8.06 -7.13 -6.97
C GLU A 138 9.08 -7.75 -7.92
N ALA A 139 8.63 -8.24 -9.07
CA ALA A 139 9.53 -8.77 -10.08
C ALA A 139 8.92 -8.60 -11.48
N ARG A 140 9.79 -8.46 -12.50
CA ARG A 140 9.43 -8.35 -13.91
C ARG A 140 10.33 -9.22 -14.75
N PHE A 141 9.76 -9.87 -15.76
CA PHE A 141 10.52 -10.43 -16.85
C PHE A 141 11.13 -9.32 -17.72
N LEU A 142 12.27 -9.60 -18.33
CA LEU A 142 12.71 -8.81 -19.46
C LEU A 142 11.96 -9.31 -20.70
N PRO A 143 11.13 -8.49 -21.38
CA PRO A 143 10.22 -8.94 -22.43
C PRO A 143 10.87 -9.71 -23.58
N GLN A 144 12.07 -9.31 -24.05
CA GLN A 144 12.78 -9.99 -25.13
C GLN A 144 13.64 -11.17 -24.67
N ASP A 145 13.87 -11.32 -23.37
CA ASP A 145 14.63 -12.46 -22.82
C ASP A 145 14.07 -12.87 -21.44
N PRO A 146 13.08 -13.77 -21.40
CA PRO A 146 12.44 -14.18 -20.15
C PRO A 146 13.37 -14.95 -19.19
N ASN A 147 14.61 -15.25 -19.62
CA ASN A 147 15.62 -15.77 -18.69
C ASN A 147 16.24 -14.67 -17.81
N VAL A 148 16.02 -13.41 -18.12
CA VAL A 148 16.45 -12.28 -17.30
C VAL A 148 15.24 -11.70 -16.55
N LEU A 149 15.42 -11.57 -15.24
CA LEU A 149 14.43 -10.98 -14.33
C LEU A 149 15.04 -9.79 -13.61
N PHE A 150 14.19 -8.80 -13.33
CA PHE A 150 14.49 -7.73 -12.39
C PHE A 150 13.53 -7.81 -11.21
N TYR A 151 14.04 -7.68 -9.98
CA TYR A 151 13.18 -7.76 -8.80
C TYR A 151 13.64 -6.84 -7.67
N LEU A 152 12.69 -6.45 -6.82
CA LEU A 152 12.92 -5.66 -5.62
C LEU A 152 12.90 -6.55 -4.38
N GLN A 153 13.92 -6.43 -3.56
CA GLN A 153 14.08 -7.15 -2.30
C GLN A 153 14.54 -6.20 -1.19
N ASP A 154 14.00 -6.39 -0.01
CA ASP A 154 14.35 -5.65 1.21
C ASP A 154 15.48 -6.34 1.99
N SER A 155 15.89 -5.72 3.08
CA SER A 155 16.79 -6.30 4.08
C SER A 155 16.30 -5.96 5.48
N GLY A 156 16.09 -7.01 6.29
CA GLY A 156 15.70 -6.88 7.70
C GLY A 156 14.33 -6.22 7.94
N GLY A 157 13.49 -6.07 6.93
CA GLY A 157 12.21 -5.40 7.05
C GLY A 157 12.26 -3.86 7.03
N ALA A 158 13.42 -3.25 6.72
CA ALA A 158 13.64 -1.81 6.74
C ALA A 158 12.96 -1.04 5.59
N GLU A 159 12.38 -1.74 4.61
CA GLU A 159 11.72 -1.20 3.40
C GLU A 159 12.64 -0.35 2.50
N PHE A 160 13.95 -0.49 2.64
CA PHE A 160 14.94 0.09 1.74
C PHE A 160 15.25 -0.90 0.62
N TYR A 161 14.24 -1.14 -0.21
CA TYR A 161 14.29 -2.12 -1.30
C TYR A 161 15.42 -1.83 -2.27
N GLN A 162 16.11 -2.89 -2.67
CA GLN A 162 17.16 -2.87 -3.67
C GLN A 162 16.71 -3.59 -4.93
N LEU A 163 17.12 -3.06 -6.09
CA LEU A 163 16.86 -3.67 -7.38
C LEU A 163 17.98 -4.67 -7.69
N TYR A 164 17.56 -5.89 -8.04
CA TYR A 164 18.44 -6.98 -8.46
C TYR A 164 18.10 -7.41 -9.88
N ARG A 165 19.12 -7.89 -10.60
CA ARG A 165 19.03 -8.60 -11.87
C ARG A 165 19.36 -10.07 -11.64
N LEU A 166 18.49 -10.99 -12.06
CA LEU A 166 18.72 -12.44 -12.05
C LEU A 166 18.78 -12.94 -13.48
N ASP A 167 19.86 -13.68 -13.85
CA ASP A 167 19.91 -14.46 -15.08
C ASP A 167 19.67 -15.95 -14.73
N ARG A 168 18.54 -16.49 -15.20
CA ARG A 168 18.09 -17.86 -14.90
C ARG A 168 18.99 -18.94 -15.50
N ARG A 169 19.70 -18.66 -16.60
CA ARG A 169 20.61 -19.62 -17.25
C ARG A 169 21.85 -19.87 -16.41
N THR A 170 22.37 -18.83 -15.79
CA THR A 170 23.59 -18.87 -14.98
C THR A 170 23.32 -18.92 -13.49
N GLN A 171 22.07 -18.71 -13.07
CA GLN A 171 21.61 -18.51 -11.68
C GLN A 171 22.35 -17.34 -10.98
N LYS A 172 22.92 -16.42 -11.76
CA LYS A 172 23.65 -15.28 -11.21
C LYS A 172 22.70 -14.14 -10.87
N THR A 173 22.79 -13.66 -9.65
CA THR A 173 22.11 -12.47 -9.16
C THR A 173 23.10 -11.33 -9.02
N GLU A 174 22.72 -10.14 -9.49
CA GLU A 174 23.52 -8.93 -9.41
C GLU A 174 22.72 -7.80 -8.76
N LEU A 175 23.30 -7.10 -7.79
CA LEU A 175 22.75 -5.86 -7.24
C LEU A 175 22.91 -4.75 -8.28
N VAL A 176 21.79 -4.09 -8.61
CA VAL A 176 21.73 -2.98 -9.58
C VAL A 176 21.88 -1.64 -8.88
N THR A 177 21.19 -1.43 -7.75
CA THR A 177 21.16 -0.19 -7.00
C THR A 177 22.30 -0.08 -5.99
N ASP A 178 22.34 0.99 -5.21
CA ASP A 178 23.45 1.36 -4.34
C ASP A 178 23.56 0.58 -3.02
N GLY A 179 22.56 -0.27 -2.72
CA GLY A 179 22.51 -1.05 -1.47
C GLY A 179 22.08 -0.23 -0.24
N LYS A 180 21.69 1.04 -0.39
CA LYS A 180 21.45 1.97 0.73
C LYS A 180 20.15 2.74 0.59
N SER A 181 19.86 3.27 -0.60
CA SER A 181 18.68 4.08 -0.86
C SER A 181 17.42 3.22 -0.94
N ARG A 182 16.27 3.84 -0.74
CA ARG A 182 14.98 3.20 -0.94
C ARG A 182 14.61 3.27 -2.43
N ASN A 183 14.29 2.12 -3.02
CA ASN A 183 13.87 2.02 -4.42
C ASN A 183 12.49 1.36 -4.50
N SER A 184 11.66 1.76 -5.47
CA SER A 184 10.29 1.25 -5.62
C SER A 184 9.75 1.50 -7.03
N SER A 185 8.59 0.93 -7.35
CA SER A 185 7.85 1.20 -8.58
C SER A 185 8.66 0.88 -9.84
N LEU A 186 9.15 -0.36 -9.95
CA LEU A 186 9.89 -0.82 -11.13
C LEU A 186 8.99 -0.92 -12.34
N VAL A 187 9.35 -0.24 -13.42
CA VAL A 187 8.71 -0.31 -14.73
C VAL A 187 9.74 -0.74 -15.78
N VAL A 188 9.35 -1.66 -16.65
CA VAL A 188 10.13 -2.12 -17.80
C VAL A 188 9.45 -1.61 -19.06
N SER A 189 10.20 -1.05 -20.02
CA SER A 189 9.63 -0.62 -21.29
C SER A 189 9.09 -1.81 -22.09
N HIS A 190 8.11 -1.57 -22.96
CA HIS A 190 7.42 -2.63 -23.71
C HIS A 190 8.38 -3.48 -24.56
N GLU A 191 9.41 -2.84 -25.08
CA GLU A 191 10.48 -3.50 -25.85
C GLU A 191 11.57 -4.10 -24.95
N GLY A 192 11.46 -3.93 -23.61
CA GLY A 192 12.42 -4.43 -22.64
C GLY A 192 13.79 -3.75 -22.63
N ARG A 193 13.99 -2.67 -23.37
CA ARG A 193 15.29 -2.00 -23.47
C ARG A 193 15.61 -1.12 -22.28
N ARG A 194 14.59 -0.56 -21.63
CA ARG A 194 14.70 0.44 -20.56
C ARG A 194 14.01 0.00 -19.29
N LEU A 195 14.59 0.41 -18.18
CA LEU A 195 14.06 0.26 -16.82
C LEU A 195 13.87 1.64 -16.23
N ALA A 196 12.78 1.85 -15.50
CA ALA A 196 12.62 3.03 -14.67
C ALA A 196 12.13 2.64 -13.27
N TRP A 197 12.58 3.37 -12.26
CA TRP A 197 12.13 3.18 -10.88
C TRP A 197 12.23 4.49 -10.09
N ALA A 198 11.56 4.55 -8.95
CA ALA A 198 11.68 5.65 -8.00
C ALA A 198 12.79 5.36 -7.01
N SER A 199 13.64 6.36 -6.71
CA SER A 199 14.78 6.20 -5.78
C SER A 199 14.98 7.42 -4.89
N THR A 200 15.29 7.19 -3.62
CA THR A 200 15.67 8.25 -2.66
C THR A 200 17.16 8.53 -2.64
N ALA A 201 17.95 8.00 -3.58
CA ALA A 201 19.41 8.06 -3.58
C ALA A 201 20.00 9.47 -3.51
N ARG A 202 19.26 10.52 -3.92
CA ARG A 202 19.74 11.90 -3.90
C ARG A 202 19.89 12.45 -2.48
N ASN A 203 18.90 12.25 -1.61
CA ASN A 203 18.89 12.92 -0.30
C ASN A 203 18.14 12.13 0.81
N GLY A 204 17.73 10.88 0.55
CA GLY A 204 17.03 10.05 1.52
C GLY A 204 15.56 10.46 1.80
N LYS A 205 15.08 11.56 1.22
CA LYS A 205 13.73 12.11 1.41
C LYS A 205 12.91 12.07 0.13
N ASP A 206 13.35 12.84 -0.87
CA ASP A 206 12.63 12.98 -2.13
C ASP A 206 12.87 11.76 -3.02
N THR A 207 11.85 11.34 -3.77
CA THR A 207 12.00 10.27 -4.74
C THR A 207 12.19 10.83 -6.13
N ASP A 208 13.30 10.47 -6.76
CA ASP A 208 13.57 10.80 -8.16
C ASP A 208 13.25 9.60 -9.05
N VAL A 209 12.85 9.88 -10.29
CA VAL A 209 12.73 8.85 -11.32
C VAL A 209 14.11 8.57 -11.90
N VAL A 210 14.54 7.33 -11.79
CA VAL A 210 15.82 6.83 -12.32
C VAL A 210 15.56 5.96 -13.53
N LEU A 211 16.42 6.09 -14.55
CA LEU A 211 16.40 5.32 -15.78
C LEU A 211 17.68 4.52 -15.92
N ALA A 212 17.61 3.33 -16.51
CA ALA A 212 18.75 2.57 -16.99
C ALA A 212 18.40 1.78 -18.27
N GLU A 213 19.40 1.49 -19.09
CA GLU A 213 19.28 0.49 -20.13
C GLU A 213 19.33 -0.92 -19.49
N SER A 214 18.42 -1.81 -19.89
CA SER A 214 18.32 -3.16 -19.29
C SER A 214 19.57 -4.01 -19.49
N ALA A 215 20.32 -3.77 -20.58
CA ALA A 215 21.59 -4.43 -20.88
C ALA A 215 22.72 -3.99 -19.94
N THR A 216 22.68 -2.72 -19.49
CA THR A 216 23.71 -2.11 -18.61
C THR A 216 23.05 -1.43 -17.40
N PRO A 217 22.30 -2.15 -16.55
CA PRO A 217 21.40 -1.56 -15.57
C PRO A 217 22.12 -0.76 -14.46
N LYS A 218 23.45 -0.90 -14.35
CA LYS A 218 24.29 -0.10 -13.44
C LYS A 218 24.61 1.31 -13.99
N SER A 219 24.46 1.54 -15.29
CA SER A 219 24.60 2.87 -15.92
C SER A 219 23.35 3.68 -15.75
N GLN A 220 23.10 4.14 -14.53
CA GLN A 220 21.87 4.83 -14.13
C GLN A 220 21.91 6.31 -14.45
N LYS A 221 20.80 6.84 -14.99
CA LYS A 221 20.58 8.28 -15.21
C LYS A 221 19.38 8.71 -14.36
N ARG A 222 19.54 9.73 -13.54
CA ARG A 222 18.43 10.37 -12.87
C ARG A 222 17.70 11.27 -13.86
N LEU A 223 16.39 11.05 -14.04
CA LEU A 223 15.57 11.84 -14.95
C LEU A 223 14.90 13.04 -14.27
N THR A 224 14.73 12.99 -12.94
CA THR A 224 14.15 14.08 -12.17
C THR A 224 15.03 14.40 -10.97
N GLU A 225 15.04 15.69 -10.58
CA GLU A 225 15.63 16.19 -9.35
C GLU A 225 14.64 17.15 -8.71
N LEU A 226 13.53 16.57 -8.22
CA LEU A 226 12.38 17.33 -7.76
C LEU A 226 12.13 17.10 -6.27
N GLU A 227 11.47 18.04 -5.63
CA GLU A 227 10.99 17.87 -4.27
C GLU A 227 9.75 16.96 -4.24
N GLY A 228 9.62 16.14 -3.19
CA GLY A 228 8.47 15.32 -2.91
C GLY A 228 8.54 13.90 -3.48
N SER A 229 7.39 13.27 -3.62
CA SER A 229 7.25 11.88 -4.01
C SER A 229 6.89 11.76 -5.49
N TRP A 230 7.80 11.19 -6.28
CA TRP A 230 7.63 10.94 -7.69
C TRP A 230 7.86 9.47 -8.01
N ARG A 231 7.03 8.91 -8.90
CA ARG A 231 7.20 7.51 -9.33
C ARG A 231 6.86 7.32 -10.82
N PRO A 232 7.57 6.41 -11.51
CA PRO A 232 7.19 6.01 -12.86
C PRO A 232 5.95 5.12 -12.83
N LEU A 233 5.15 5.17 -13.92
CA LEU A 233 3.93 4.37 -14.09
C LEU A 233 4.00 3.45 -15.29
N ASP A 234 4.30 4.00 -16.47
CA ASP A 234 4.27 3.24 -17.73
C ASP A 234 5.08 3.94 -18.81
N PHE A 235 5.83 3.17 -19.63
CA PHE A 235 6.48 3.68 -20.83
C PHE A 235 5.50 3.74 -22.00
N ALA A 236 5.61 4.79 -22.81
CA ALA A 236 4.99 4.78 -24.14
C ALA A 236 5.62 3.71 -25.03
N PRO A 237 4.91 3.22 -26.06
CA PRO A 237 5.51 2.42 -27.12
C PRO A 237 6.75 3.12 -27.71
N GLY A 238 7.84 2.36 -27.87
CA GLY A 238 9.14 2.92 -28.30
C GLY A 238 9.98 3.50 -27.16
N GLY A 239 9.48 3.57 -25.93
CA GLY A 239 10.24 3.90 -24.72
C GLY A 239 10.75 5.35 -24.62
N ARG A 240 10.27 6.28 -25.50
CA ARG A 240 10.73 7.68 -25.53
C ARG A 240 10.05 8.56 -24.50
N GLN A 241 8.86 8.17 -24.08
CA GLN A 241 8.06 8.90 -23.09
C GLN A 241 7.73 7.97 -21.92
N LEU A 242 7.57 8.57 -20.75
CA LEU A 242 7.25 7.88 -19.52
C LEU A 242 6.15 8.64 -18.78
N LEU A 243 5.09 7.94 -18.36
CA LEU A 243 4.13 8.49 -17.42
C LEU A 243 4.73 8.45 -16.02
N ILE A 244 4.64 9.56 -15.31
CA ILE A 244 5.07 9.68 -13.94
C ILE A 244 3.97 10.30 -13.07
N ALA A 245 3.86 9.85 -11.83
CA ALA A 245 2.98 10.44 -10.83
C ALA A 245 3.78 11.30 -9.85
N GLN A 246 3.21 12.45 -9.49
CA GLN A 246 3.59 13.24 -8.33
C GLN A 246 2.56 13.02 -7.24
N GLU A 247 2.98 12.53 -6.07
CA GLU A 247 2.10 12.23 -4.95
C GLU A 247 2.39 13.17 -3.78
N ARG A 248 1.36 13.86 -3.28
CA ARG A 248 1.40 14.75 -2.11
C ARG A 248 0.60 14.20 -0.94
N SER A 249 -0.43 13.41 -1.23
CA SER A 249 -1.19 12.60 -0.28
C SER A 249 -1.95 11.50 -1.03
N ALA A 250 -2.69 10.64 -0.34
CA ALA A 250 -3.59 9.67 -0.95
C ALA A 250 -4.68 10.33 -1.81
N GLN A 251 -5.04 11.58 -1.49
CA GLN A 251 -6.09 12.36 -2.14
C GLN A 251 -5.56 13.53 -2.99
N ASP A 252 -4.24 13.62 -3.17
CA ASP A 252 -3.60 14.71 -3.92
C ASP A 252 -2.43 14.18 -4.74
N ALA A 253 -2.71 13.85 -6.00
CA ALA A 253 -1.72 13.38 -6.95
C ALA A 253 -1.97 13.95 -8.35
N ASP A 254 -0.89 14.08 -9.12
CA ASP A 254 -0.91 14.54 -10.50
C ASP A 254 -0.23 13.56 -11.44
N LEU A 255 -0.74 13.51 -12.67
CA LEU A 255 -0.17 12.75 -13.76
C LEU A 255 0.62 13.65 -14.69
N TRP A 256 1.85 13.23 -15.01
CA TRP A 256 2.77 13.93 -15.87
C TRP A 256 3.29 13.01 -16.99
N LEU A 257 3.59 13.61 -18.12
CA LEU A 257 4.32 13.01 -19.22
C LEU A 257 5.77 13.51 -19.16
N LEU A 258 6.73 12.60 -19.16
CA LEU A 258 8.16 12.88 -19.13
C LEU A 258 8.81 12.42 -20.43
N GLU A 259 9.48 13.33 -21.14
CA GLU A 259 10.34 13.00 -22.28
C GLU A 259 11.67 12.44 -21.74
N VAL A 260 11.98 11.19 -22.07
CA VAL A 260 13.09 10.44 -21.47
C VAL A 260 14.46 11.04 -21.81
N GLU A 261 14.65 11.54 -23.01
CA GLU A 261 15.94 12.08 -23.46
C GLU A 261 16.18 13.50 -22.95
N SER A 262 15.21 14.40 -23.08
CA SER A 262 15.32 15.81 -22.67
C SER A 262 15.06 16.04 -21.18
N GLY A 263 14.28 15.18 -20.54
CA GLY A 263 13.78 15.39 -19.18
C GLY A 263 12.65 16.41 -19.08
N GLU A 264 12.13 16.88 -20.22
CA GLU A 264 11.00 17.79 -20.27
C GLU A 264 9.74 17.11 -19.71
N LYS A 265 8.96 17.84 -18.91
CA LYS A 265 7.73 17.35 -18.28
C LYS A 265 6.53 18.16 -18.72
N LYS A 266 5.45 17.46 -19.03
CA LYS A 266 4.16 18.04 -19.37
C LYS A 266 3.10 17.48 -18.43
N ARG A 267 2.37 18.35 -17.71
CA ARG A 267 1.27 17.92 -16.85
C ARG A 267 0.08 17.47 -17.68
N LEU A 268 -0.47 16.31 -17.36
CA LEU A 268 -1.62 15.71 -18.05
C LEU A 268 -2.95 15.91 -17.29
N THR A 269 -2.88 16.23 -16.01
CA THR A 269 -4.07 16.50 -15.17
C THR A 269 -4.15 17.97 -14.81
N PRO A 270 -5.36 18.56 -14.69
CA PRO A 270 -5.52 19.95 -14.22
C PRO A 270 -5.03 20.09 -12.78
N GLU A 271 -4.68 21.33 -12.39
CA GLU A 271 -4.14 21.60 -11.05
C GLU A 271 -5.18 21.42 -9.94
N ALA A 272 -6.39 21.76 -10.22
CA ALA A 272 -7.53 21.65 -9.30
C ALA A 272 -8.69 20.88 -9.97
N PRO A 273 -9.52 20.21 -9.18
CA PRO A 273 -9.41 19.96 -7.73
C PRO A 273 -8.30 18.96 -7.39
N LYS A 274 -7.91 18.89 -6.08
CA LYS A 274 -7.11 17.78 -5.57
C LYS A 274 -7.82 16.46 -5.83
N ALA A 275 -7.04 15.43 -6.16
CA ALA A 275 -7.59 14.13 -6.52
C ALA A 275 -6.58 13.01 -6.31
N SER A 276 -7.06 11.81 -6.08
CA SER A 276 -6.27 10.58 -6.11
C SER A 276 -5.84 10.22 -7.54
N LEU A 277 -4.76 9.47 -7.66
CA LEU A 277 -4.32 8.82 -8.89
C LEU A 277 -3.89 7.40 -8.56
N THR A 278 -4.75 6.44 -8.84
CA THR A 278 -4.46 5.03 -8.56
C THR A 278 -3.38 4.50 -9.52
N THR A 279 -3.58 4.68 -10.82
CA THR A 279 -2.65 4.24 -11.86
C THR A 279 -2.93 4.97 -13.18
N ALA A 280 -1.97 4.90 -14.12
CA ALA A 280 -2.17 5.30 -15.50
C ALA A 280 -1.32 4.47 -16.45
N MET A 281 -1.79 4.27 -17.68
CA MET A 281 -1.13 3.49 -18.73
C MET A 281 -1.37 4.12 -20.10
N PHE A 282 -0.41 3.96 -21.01
CA PHE A 282 -0.64 4.30 -22.42
C PHE A 282 -1.54 3.29 -23.12
N SER A 283 -2.24 3.75 -24.15
CA SER A 283 -2.81 2.86 -25.18
C SER A 283 -1.69 2.14 -25.95
N SER A 284 -2.02 1.02 -26.62
CA SER A 284 -1.04 0.25 -27.40
C SER A 284 -0.38 1.05 -28.51
N ASP A 285 -1.04 2.08 -29.05
CA ASP A 285 -0.51 2.99 -30.08
C ASP A 285 0.15 4.27 -29.51
N GLY A 286 0.16 4.44 -28.18
CA GLY A 286 0.71 5.61 -27.50
C GLY A 286 -0.08 6.91 -27.65
N ARG A 287 -1.23 6.90 -28.35
CA ARG A 287 -2.00 8.12 -28.64
C ARG A 287 -2.97 8.53 -27.55
N ALA A 288 -3.23 7.66 -26.61
CA ALA A 288 -4.07 7.95 -25.44
C ALA A 288 -3.41 7.49 -24.17
N VAL A 289 -3.81 8.11 -23.06
CA VAL A 289 -3.48 7.68 -21.70
C VAL A 289 -4.78 7.33 -20.99
N PHE A 290 -4.82 6.16 -20.37
CA PHE A 290 -5.89 5.72 -19.50
C PHE A 290 -5.45 5.90 -18.06
N ALA A 291 -6.25 6.60 -17.27
CA ALA A 291 -5.93 6.85 -15.84
C ALA A 291 -7.13 6.50 -14.96
N VAL A 292 -6.84 6.06 -13.75
CA VAL A 292 -7.83 5.80 -12.70
C VAL A 292 -7.67 6.87 -11.63
N THR A 293 -8.69 7.71 -11.48
CA THR A 293 -8.66 8.91 -10.62
C THR A 293 -10.08 9.36 -10.24
N ASP A 294 -10.21 10.03 -9.11
CA ASP A 294 -11.47 10.63 -8.64
C ASP A 294 -11.59 12.14 -8.96
N ARG A 295 -10.75 12.65 -9.90
CA ARG A 295 -10.66 14.09 -10.18
C ARG A 295 -11.96 14.72 -10.68
N TRP A 296 -12.79 13.94 -11.35
CA TRP A 296 -14.03 14.40 -11.94
C TRP A 296 -15.30 13.80 -11.30
N GLY A 297 -15.15 13.04 -10.22
CA GLY A 297 -16.24 12.35 -9.54
C GLY A 297 -16.02 12.18 -8.05
N GLU A 298 -16.95 11.52 -7.39
CA GLU A 298 -16.86 11.13 -5.99
C GLU A 298 -16.04 9.83 -5.80
N VAL A 299 -16.01 8.98 -6.82
CA VAL A 299 -15.30 7.71 -6.84
C VAL A 299 -14.20 7.73 -7.88
N ASN A 300 -13.22 6.84 -7.74
CA ASN A 300 -12.20 6.64 -8.76
C ASN A 300 -12.82 6.11 -10.05
N GLU A 301 -12.59 6.81 -11.15
CA GLU A 301 -13.10 6.48 -12.47
C GLU A 301 -11.97 6.18 -13.44
N LEU A 302 -12.25 5.34 -14.42
CA LEU A 302 -11.41 5.21 -15.61
C LEU A 302 -11.68 6.38 -16.55
N VAL A 303 -10.64 7.13 -16.87
CA VAL A 303 -10.67 8.24 -17.84
C VAL A 303 -9.68 8.02 -18.97
N ARG A 304 -10.01 8.54 -20.16
CA ARG A 304 -9.13 8.59 -21.33
C ARG A 304 -8.68 10.03 -21.57
N ILE A 305 -7.38 10.26 -21.52
CA ILE A 305 -6.72 11.55 -21.73
C ILE A 305 -6.01 11.54 -23.09
N ASP A 306 -6.09 12.63 -23.84
CA ASP A 306 -5.25 12.87 -25.02
C ASP A 306 -3.96 13.57 -24.58
N PRO A 307 -2.79 12.91 -24.60
CA PRO A 307 -1.54 13.52 -24.15
C PRO A 307 -1.07 14.67 -25.06
N ALA A 308 -1.55 14.75 -26.30
CA ALA A 308 -1.29 15.88 -27.19
C ALA A 308 -2.08 17.13 -26.78
N GLN A 309 -3.27 16.95 -26.19
CA GLN A 309 -4.21 18.01 -25.79
C GLN A 309 -4.59 17.91 -24.30
N PRO A 310 -3.65 18.03 -23.35
CA PRO A 310 -3.93 17.79 -21.93
C PRO A 310 -4.89 18.80 -21.28
N ALA A 311 -5.08 19.96 -21.89
CA ALA A 311 -6.07 20.95 -21.46
C ALA A 311 -7.51 20.59 -21.86
N ALA A 312 -7.70 19.66 -22.80
CA ALA A 312 -9.03 19.19 -23.17
C ALA A 312 -9.61 18.32 -22.05
N ALA A 313 -10.93 18.40 -21.86
CA ALA A 313 -11.61 17.55 -20.89
C ALA A 313 -11.41 16.06 -21.27
N PRO A 314 -11.04 15.20 -20.31
CA PRO A 314 -10.88 13.78 -20.60
C PRO A 314 -12.23 13.13 -20.88
N ARG A 315 -12.20 12.04 -21.61
CA ARG A 315 -13.37 11.20 -21.75
C ARG A 315 -13.50 10.29 -20.54
N ARG A 316 -14.55 10.45 -19.75
CA ARG A 316 -14.86 9.61 -18.58
C ARG A 316 -15.53 8.32 -19.09
N LEU A 317 -14.86 7.17 -18.88
CA LEU A 317 -15.32 5.89 -19.42
C LEU A 317 -16.22 5.11 -18.45
N THR A 318 -16.12 5.40 -17.15
CA THR A 318 -16.87 4.68 -16.10
C THR A 318 -17.67 5.61 -15.18
N SER A 319 -18.05 6.80 -15.63
CA SER A 319 -18.79 7.79 -14.83
C SER A 319 -20.17 7.30 -14.35
N SER A 320 -20.74 6.26 -14.97
CA SER A 320 -21.98 5.62 -14.54
C SER A 320 -21.80 4.56 -13.44
N VAL A 321 -20.55 4.21 -13.09
CA VAL A 321 -20.25 3.22 -12.06
C VAL A 321 -20.19 3.93 -10.71
N PRO A 322 -21.05 3.59 -9.74
CA PRO A 322 -21.12 4.31 -8.45
C PRO A 322 -20.09 3.79 -7.42
N TRP A 323 -19.02 3.12 -7.85
CA TRP A 323 -18.01 2.49 -7.03
C TRP A 323 -16.61 2.75 -7.57
N ASP A 324 -15.62 2.72 -6.68
CA ASP A 324 -14.22 2.94 -7.07
C ASP A 324 -13.72 1.90 -8.07
N VAL A 325 -13.17 2.36 -9.19
CA VAL A 325 -12.26 1.58 -10.02
C VAL A 325 -10.94 1.45 -9.26
N THR A 326 -10.44 0.23 -9.06
CA THR A 326 -9.28 -0.05 -8.20
C THR A 326 -8.06 -0.57 -8.95
N SER A 327 -8.22 -1.02 -10.20
CA SER A 327 -7.10 -1.46 -11.03
C SER A 327 -7.38 -1.25 -12.50
N LEU A 328 -6.30 -1.24 -13.29
CA LEU A 328 -6.31 -1.11 -14.73
C LEU A 328 -5.22 -2.00 -15.32
N ALA A 329 -5.55 -2.73 -16.38
CA ALA A 329 -4.59 -3.35 -17.26
C ALA A 329 -4.98 -3.05 -18.72
N ALA A 330 -3.99 -2.82 -19.58
CA ALA A 330 -4.19 -2.55 -21.00
C ALA A 330 -3.48 -3.62 -21.83
N ALA A 331 -4.20 -4.17 -22.82
CA ALA A 331 -3.59 -5.02 -23.81
C ALA A 331 -2.63 -4.21 -24.69
N ARG A 332 -1.48 -4.80 -25.03
CA ARG A 332 -0.37 -4.11 -25.73
C ARG A 332 -0.22 -4.53 -27.19
N ASP A 333 -0.87 -5.60 -27.61
CA ASP A 333 -0.81 -6.10 -28.98
C ASP A 333 -1.46 -5.11 -29.93
N THR A 334 -0.67 -4.52 -30.84
CA THR A 334 -1.16 -3.56 -31.86
C THR A 334 -1.88 -4.23 -33.01
N GLY A 335 -1.74 -5.55 -33.19
CA GLY A 335 -2.41 -6.35 -34.21
C GLY A 335 -3.82 -6.82 -33.83
N ALA A 336 -4.23 -6.61 -32.58
CA ALA A 336 -5.54 -7.01 -32.06
C ALA A 336 -6.37 -5.78 -31.63
N PRO A 337 -7.72 -5.92 -31.50
CA PRO A 337 -8.54 -4.87 -30.93
C PRO A 337 -8.05 -4.45 -29.56
N ALA A 338 -7.94 -3.15 -29.35
CA ALA A 338 -7.55 -2.60 -28.06
C ALA A 338 -8.53 -3.07 -26.97
N GLN A 339 -7.99 -3.53 -25.82
CA GLN A 339 -8.77 -4.07 -24.71
C GLN A 339 -8.21 -3.54 -23.40
N LEU A 340 -9.10 -3.12 -22.52
CA LEU A 340 -8.75 -2.80 -21.13
C LEU A 340 -9.46 -3.79 -20.18
N ALA A 341 -8.85 -4.04 -19.05
CA ALA A 341 -9.46 -4.74 -17.93
C ALA A 341 -9.40 -3.84 -16.70
N ILE A 342 -10.51 -3.71 -15.99
CA ILE A 342 -10.61 -2.96 -14.74
C ILE A 342 -11.28 -3.79 -13.66
N THR A 343 -10.97 -3.50 -12.41
CA THR A 343 -11.77 -3.94 -11.28
C THR A 343 -12.51 -2.78 -10.66
N VAL A 344 -13.71 -3.08 -10.18
CA VAL A 344 -14.57 -2.16 -9.44
C VAL A 344 -14.79 -2.73 -8.05
N ASN A 345 -14.48 -1.96 -7.03
CA ASN A 345 -14.66 -2.36 -5.62
C ASN A 345 -16.10 -2.09 -5.19
N LYS A 346 -16.93 -3.09 -5.30
CA LYS A 346 -18.31 -3.02 -4.82
C LYS A 346 -18.39 -3.57 -3.38
N GLU A 347 -18.46 -2.67 -2.41
CA GLU A 347 -18.66 -3.04 -1.00
C GLU A 347 -17.61 -4.03 -0.46
N GLY A 348 -16.36 -3.88 -0.89
CA GLY A 348 -15.26 -4.75 -0.45
C GLY A 348 -15.02 -5.98 -1.34
N TYR A 349 -15.87 -6.26 -2.33
CA TYR A 349 -15.67 -7.31 -3.34
C TYR A 349 -15.29 -6.70 -4.69
N ASP A 350 -14.44 -7.39 -5.45
CA ASP A 350 -14.04 -6.94 -6.78
C ASP A 350 -14.95 -7.52 -7.88
N LEU A 351 -15.39 -6.64 -8.77
CA LEU A 351 -16.03 -6.99 -10.02
C LEU A 351 -15.08 -6.72 -11.18
N LEU A 352 -14.84 -7.73 -12.03
CA LEU A 352 -14.00 -7.59 -13.22
C LEU A 352 -14.85 -7.15 -14.42
N TYR A 353 -14.38 -6.11 -15.12
CA TYR A 353 -14.94 -5.68 -16.40
C TYR A 353 -13.85 -5.63 -17.47
N LEU A 354 -14.20 -6.07 -18.67
CA LEU A 354 -13.47 -5.71 -19.87
C LEU A 354 -14.10 -4.45 -20.44
N VAL A 355 -13.24 -3.52 -20.89
CA VAL A 355 -13.67 -2.19 -21.36
C VAL A 355 -13.19 -1.99 -22.79
N GLU A 356 -14.11 -1.61 -23.67
CA GLU A 356 -13.78 -1.16 -25.02
C GLU A 356 -13.26 0.29 -24.94
N PRO A 357 -11.98 0.55 -25.31
CA PRO A 357 -11.33 1.85 -25.07
C PRO A 357 -11.95 3.01 -25.87
N GLY A 358 -12.55 2.73 -27.02
CA GLY A 358 -13.16 3.72 -27.90
C GLY A 358 -14.51 4.19 -27.39
N THR A 359 -15.39 3.30 -26.95
CA THR A 359 -16.76 3.61 -26.52
C THR A 359 -16.93 3.72 -25.01
N GLY A 360 -16.06 3.05 -24.22
CA GLY A 360 -16.22 2.88 -22.79
C GLY A 360 -17.23 1.78 -22.45
N ALA A 361 -17.63 0.95 -23.40
CA ALA A 361 -18.58 -0.14 -23.14
C ALA A 361 -17.99 -1.13 -22.12
N LEU A 362 -18.74 -1.33 -21.04
CA LEU A 362 -18.37 -2.23 -19.94
C LEU A 362 -18.97 -3.61 -20.16
N GLN A 363 -18.13 -4.63 -20.15
CA GLN A 363 -18.54 -6.01 -20.30
C GLN A 363 -18.15 -6.77 -19.02
N PRO A 364 -19.12 -7.14 -18.16
CA PRO A 364 -18.83 -7.85 -16.94
C PRO A 364 -18.27 -9.25 -17.21
N VAL A 365 -17.33 -9.67 -16.37
CA VAL A 365 -16.81 -11.04 -16.34
C VAL A 365 -17.38 -11.73 -15.12
N GLY A 366 -18.17 -12.79 -15.31
CA GLY A 366 -18.78 -13.55 -14.22
C GLY A 366 -17.75 -14.39 -13.49
N LEU A 367 -17.27 -13.91 -12.34
CA LEU A 367 -16.38 -14.64 -11.43
C LEU A 367 -17.07 -14.86 -10.09
N PRO A 368 -16.68 -15.90 -9.32
CA PRO A 368 -17.12 -16.04 -7.94
C PRO A 368 -16.77 -14.80 -7.11
N PRO A 369 -17.63 -14.42 -6.13
CA PRO A 369 -17.33 -13.29 -5.24
C PRO A 369 -15.97 -13.45 -4.55
N GLY A 370 -15.14 -12.42 -4.58
CA GLY A 370 -13.80 -12.46 -4.00
C GLY A 370 -13.03 -11.17 -4.29
N LEU A 371 -11.73 -11.25 -4.05
CA LEU A 371 -10.81 -10.16 -4.38
C LEU A 371 -9.91 -10.58 -5.54
N LEU A 372 -9.67 -9.61 -6.41
CA LEU A 372 -8.90 -9.79 -7.63
C LEU A 372 -7.68 -8.87 -7.63
N GLY A 373 -6.60 -9.28 -8.31
CA GLY A 373 -5.42 -8.44 -8.42
C GLY A 373 -4.38 -8.97 -9.41
N GLY A 374 -3.29 -8.21 -9.57
CA GLY A 374 -2.15 -8.65 -10.37
C GLY A 374 -2.47 -8.80 -11.87
N PHE A 375 -3.34 -7.98 -12.44
CA PHE A 375 -3.79 -8.11 -13.82
C PHE A 375 -2.66 -7.93 -14.83
N LYS A 376 -2.51 -8.90 -15.76
CA LYS A 376 -1.49 -8.91 -16.81
C LYS A 376 -2.06 -9.42 -18.13
N PHE A 377 -1.96 -8.59 -19.17
CA PHE A 377 -2.03 -9.06 -20.54
C PHE A 377 -0.62 -9.41 -21.02
N PRO A 378 -0.35 -10.62 -21.53
CA PRO A 378 0.89 -10.89 -22.24
C PRO A 378 1.01 -9.96 -23.45
N THR A 379 2.17 -9.37 -23.68
CA THR A 379 2.31 -8.31 -24.70
C THR A 379 2.03 -8.77 -26.13
N ALA A 380 2.22 -10.05 -26.44
CA ALA A 380 1.91 -10.66 -27.73
C ALA A 380 0.56 -11.41 -27.76
N ARG A 381 -0.24 -11.36 -26.68
CA ARG A 381 -1.49 -12.14 -26.53
C ARG A 381 -2.55 -11.31 -25.80
N SER A 382 -3.14 -10.37 -26.51
CA SER A 382 -4.25 -9.54 -26.00
C SER A 382 -5.55 -10.31 -25.75
N ASP A 383 -5.64 -11.53 -26.23
CA ASP A 383 -6.76 -12.45 -25.99
C ASP A 383 -6.69 -13.19 -24.65
N LEU A 384 -5.57 -13.06 -23.90
CA LEU A 384 -5.37 -13.68 -22.59
C LEU A 384 -5.20 -12.61 -21.51
N LEU A 385 -5.93 -12.73 -20.41
CA LEU A 385 -5.77 -11.91 -19.21
C LEU A 385 -5.44 -12.79 -18.02
N PHE A 386 -4.26 -12.63 -17.45
CA PHE A 386 -3.88 -13.27 -16.20
C PHE A 386 -4.28 -12.40 -15.01
N PHE A 387 -4.75 -13.04 -13.93
CA PHE A 387 -5.13 -12.37 -12.70
C PHE A 387 -5.01 -13.31 -11.50
N ALA A 388 -4.91 -12.75 -10.32
CA ALA A 388 -5.00 -13.50 -9.07
C ALA A 388 -6.38 -13.32 -8.44
N GLN A 389 -6.91 -14.37 -7.83
CA GLN A 389 -8.20 -14.36 -7.11
C GLN A 389 -8.07 -15.05 -5.77
N GLN A 390 -8.71 -14.47 -4.74
CA GLN A 390 -8.91 -15.07 -3.42
C GLN A 390 -10.34 -14.80 -2.92
N THR A 391 -10.78 -15.59 -1.94
CA THR A 391 -12.02 -15.36 -1.19
C THR A 391 -11.70 -15.38 0.30
N ALA A 392 -12.67 -15.16 1.18
CA ALA A 392 -12.47 -15.33 2.62
C ALA A 392 -12.04 -16.76 3.00
N ARG A 393 -12.39 -17.76 2.15
CA ARG A 393 -12.16 -19.20 2.42
C ARG A 393 -11.10 -19.86 1.55
N THR A 394 -10.62 -19.18 0.53
CA THR A 394 -9.61 -19.73 -0.40
C THR A 394 -8.40 -18.82 -0.50
N PRO A 395 -7.17 -19.33 -0.33
CA PRO A 395 -5.96 -18.57 -0.58
C PRO A 395 -5.90 -18.07 -2.03
N GLN A 396 -5.11 -17.05 -2.24
CA GLN A 396 -4.92 -16.48 -3.57
C GLN A 396 -4.32 -17.49 -4.54
N ASP A 397 -4.96 -17.59 -5.73
CA ASP A 397 -4.51 -18.38 -6.88
C ASP A 397 -4.47 -17.56 -8.15
N ILE A 398 -3.64 -17.98 -9.10
CA ILE A 398 -3.50 -17.37 -10.40
C ILE A 398 -4.43 -18.06 -11.39
N TRP A 399 -5.13 -17.26 -12.17
CA TRP A 399 -6.08 -17.64 -13.20
C TRP A 399 -5.74 -16.94 -14.51
N MET A 400 -6.16 -17.52 -15.60
CA MET A 400 -6.13 -16.93 -16.95
C MET A 400 -7.56 -16.89 -17.49
N LEU A 401 -7.96 -15.75 -18.03
CA LEU A 401 -9.20 -15.56 -18.77
C LEU A 401 -8.89 -15.51 -20.25
N ASP A 402 -9.51 -16.36 -21.06
CA ASP A 402 -9.62 -16.14 -22.51
C ASP A 402 -10.69 -15.07 -22.73
N VAL A 403 -10.26 -13.91 -23.22
CA VAL A 403 -11.12 -12.73 -23.38
C VAL A 403 -12.23 -12.94 -24.40
N ARG A 404 -12.01 -13.76 -25.43
CA ARG A 404 -12.98 -14.00 -26.50
C ARG A 404 -14.06 -15.00 -26.07
N THR A 405 -13.65 -16.11 -25.44
CA THR A 405 -14.55 -17.20 -25.05
C THR A 405 -15.15 -17.02 -23.65
N ARG A 406 -14.61 -16.09 -22.86
CA ARG A 406 -14.95 -15.84 -21.45
C ARG A 406 -14.69 -17.04 -20.54
N ARG A 407 -13.87 -17.97 -20.95
CA ARG A 407 -13.47 -19.14 -20.15
C ARG A 407 -12.27 -18.81 -19.29
N THR A 408 -12.33 -19.25 -18.04
CA THR A 408 -11.21 -19.15 -17.11
C THR A 408 -10.49 -20.49 -17.01
N LEU A 409 -9.16 -20.43 -16.88
CA LEU A 409 -8.28 -21.55 -16.66
C LEU A 409 -7.43 -21.30 -15.41
N ARG A 410 -7.48 -22.21 -14.45
CA ARG A 410 -6.67 -22.10 -13.23
C ARG A 410 -5.23 -22.47 -13.50
N TRP A 411 -4.31 -21.58 -13.12
CA TRP A 411 -2.87 -21.78 -13.30
C TRP A 411 -2.18 -22.34 -12.06
N THR A 412 -2.67 -21.99 -10.87
CA THR A 412 -2.08 -22.48 -9.63
C THR A 412 -3.14 -23.04 -8.70
N ARG A 413 -2.72 -23.94 -7.81
CA ARG A 413 -3.55 -24.43 -6.72
C ARG A 413 -2.79 -24.21 -5.42
N SER A 414 -3.18 -23.16 -4.70
CA SER A 414 -2.61 -22.82 -3.41
C SER A 414 -3.09 -23.79 -2.33
N GLU A 415 -2.18 -24.13 -1.43
CA GLU A 415 -2.42 -25.11 -0.39
C GLU A 415 -2.99 -24.43 0.87
N LEU A 416 -4.07 -25.00 1.39
CA LEU A 416 -4.59 -24.66 2.73
C LEU A 416 -3.71 -25.28 3.84
N GLY A 417 -2.82 -26.21 3.50
CA GLY A 417 -2.13 -27.04 4.49
C GLY A 417 -3.11 -28.00 5.17
N PRO A 418 -2.93 -28.30 6.45
CA PRO A 418 -3.83 -29.20 7.19
C PRO A 418 -5.11 -28.54 7.72
N ILE A 419 -5.50 -27.37 7.22
CA ILE A 419 -6.76 -26.71 7.59
C ILE A 419 -7.92 -27.47 6.95
N ASP A 420 -8.93 -27.83 7.74
CA ASP A 420 -10.18 -28.38 7.22
C ASP A 420 -11.01 -27.27 6.54
N PRO A 421 -11.24 -27.32 5.22
CA PRO A 421 -12.02 -26.30 4.52
C PRO A 421 -13.47 -26.16 5.00
N SER A 422 -14.01 -27.19 5.65
CA SER A 422 -15.38 -27.16 6.18
C SER A 422 -15.55 -26.21 7.36
N LEU A 423 -14.45 -25.92 8.09
CA LEU A 423 -14.44 -25.00 9.23
C LEU A 423 -14.40 -23.53 8.80
N LEU A 424 -13.95 -23.26 7.57
CA LEU A 424 -13.79 -21.89 7.09
C LEU A 424 -15.14 -21.22 6.84
N VAL A 425 -15.22 -19.92 7.17
CA VAL A 425 -16.45 -19.13 7.08
C VAL A 425 -16.29 -17.93 6.14
N ASP A 426 -17.39 -17.57 5.49
CA ASP A 426 -17.54 -16.30 4.80
C ASP A 426 -18.11 -15.25 5.76
N PRO A 427 -17.77 -13.96 5.61
CA PRO A 427 -18.33 -12.92 6.44
C PRO A 427 -19.69 -12.46 5.96
N THR A 428 -20.44 -11.84 6.87
CA THR A 428 -21.62 -11.03 6.56
C THR A 428 -21.22 -9.55 6.58
N LEU A 429 -21.59 -8.80 5.55
CA LEU A 429 -21.46 -7.34 5.55
C LEU A 429 -22.57 -6.73 6.42
N VAL A 430 -22.18 -5.99 7.44
CA VAL A 430 -23.07 -5.26 8.34
C VAL A 430 -22.78 -3.77 8.25
N ARG A 431 -23.75 -2.95 8.63
CA ARG A 431 -23.62 -1.49 8.75
C ARG A 431 -24.27 -1.01 10.02
N TYR A 432 -23.68 -0.02 10.65
CA TYR A 432 -24.23 0.61 11.83
C TYR A 432 -23.98 2.11 11.85
N PRO A 433 -24.91 2.88 12.44
CA PRO A 433 -24.78 4.33 12.48
C PRO A 433 -23.68 4.76 13.45
N SER A 434 -22.97 5.82 13.06
CA SER A 434 -22.01 6.55 13.89
C SER A 434 -22.34 8.04 13.91
N ALA A 435 -21.58 8.81 14.68
CA ALA A 435 -21.77 10.25 14.82
C ALA A 435 -21.72 10.97 13.45
N GLY A 436 -22.52 12.03 13.32
CA GLY A 436 -22.60 12.82 12.07
C GLY A 436 -23.35 12.13 10.94
N GLY A 437 -24.14 11.08 11.22
CA GLY A 437 -24.92 10.35 10.22
C GLY A 437 -24.10 9.36 9.38
N VAL A 438 -22.85 9.17 9.72
CA VAL A 438 -21.97 8.21 9.03
C VAL A 438 -22.46 6.78 9.27
N GLN A 439 -22.53 5.96 8.22
CA GLN A 439 -22.73 4.52 8.33
C GLN A 439 -21.38 3.83 8.25
N VAL A 440 -21.00 3.09 9.29
CA VAL A 440 -19.76 2.32 9.34
C VAL A 440 -20.01 0.93 8.76
N PRO A 441 -19.42 0.58 7.61
CA PRO A 441 -19.48 -0.79 7.08
C PRO A 441 -18.49 -1.67 7.82
N ALA A 442 -18.87 -2.94 8.07
CA ALA A 442 -17.97 -3.91 8.69
C ALA A 442 -18.27 -5.32 8.18
N PHE A 443 -17.25 -6.18 8.16
CA PHE A 443 -17.45 -7.60 7.90
C PHE A 443 -17.44 -8.36 9.22
N LEU A 444 -18.51 -9.13 9.46
CA LEU A 444 -18.68 -9.96 10.63
C LEU A 444 -18.51 -11.44 10.29
N TYR A 445 -17.54 -12.09 10.91
CA TYR A 445 -17.28 -13.52 10.82
C TYR A 445 -17.77 -14.19 12.11
N LYS A 446 -18.56 -15.24 12.00
CA LYS A 446 -19.04 -16.01 13.14
C LYS A 446 -18.68 -17.49 13.00
N PRO A 447 -18.36 -18.19 14.09
CA PRO A 447 -18.15 -19.63 14.05
C PRO A 447 -19.44 -20.36 13.64
N LYS A 448 -19.28 -21.52 13.03
CA LYS A 448 -20.38 -22.47 12.80
C LYS A 448 -20.76 -23.08 14.14
N LEU A 449 -21.86 -22.64 14.72
CA LEU A 449 -22.34 -23.21 15.98
C LEU A 449 -23.13 -24.50 15.69
N PRO A 450 -23.03 -25.52 16.55
CA PRO A 450 -23.92 -26.66 16.49
C PRO A 450 -25.36 -26.23 16.77
N ASP A 451 -26.33 -26.91 16.17
CA ASP A 451 -27.76 -26.66 16.35
C ASP A 451 -28.24 -27.11 17.77
N SER A 452 -27.62 -26.61 18.82
CA SER A 452 -27.89 -27.00 20.21
C SER A 452 -29.07 -26.28 20.85
N GLY A 453 -29.72 -25.36 20.15
CA GLY A 453 -30.87 -24.59 20.66
C GLY A 453 -30.54 -23.55 21.74
N GLU A 454 -29.33 -23.56 22.29
CA GLU A 454 -28.87 -22.59 23.29
C GLU A 454 -28.09 -21.44 22.62
N VAL A 455 -28.59 -20.21 22.68
CA VAL A 455 -27.90 -19.02 22.16
C VAL A 455 -26.81 -18.60 23.14
N LYS A 456 -25.63 -19.21 23.04
CA LYS A 456 -24.48 -18.77 23.79
C LYS A 456 -23.89 -17.52 23.13
N LYS A 457 -23.86 -16.40 23.88
CA LYS A 457 -23.22 -15.17 23.38
C LYS A 457 -21.73 -15.38 23.08
N LEU A 458 -21.28 -14.97 21.90
CA LEU A 458 -19.92 -15.14 21.42
C LEU A 458 -19.02 -14.02 21.93
N PRO A 459 -17.81 -14.32 22.43
CA PRO A 459 -16.77 -13.31 22.61
C PRO A 459 -16.44 -12.66 21.26
N VAL A 460 -16.00 -11.41 21.28
CA VAL A 460 -15.74 -10.64 20.04
C VAL A 460 -14.29 -10.18 20.00
N VAL A 461 -13.65 -10.36 18.84
CA VAL A 461 -12.40 -9.69 18.49
C VAL A 461 -12.69 -8.67 17.41
N VAL A 462 -12.46 -7.37 17.68
CA VAL A 462 -12.50 -6.33 16.65
C VAL A 462 -11.12 -6.20 16.05
N LEU A 463 -11.02 -6.34 14.73
CA LEU A 463 -9.78 -6.20 13.98
C LEU A 463 -9.81 -4.90 13.18
N TRP A 464 -9.06 -3.91 13.62
CA TRP A 464 -8.92 -2.62 12.95
C TRP A 464 -7.89 -2.69 11.82
N HIS A 465 -8.24 -2.21 10.62
CA HIS A 465 -7.26 -2.13 9.53
C HIS A 465 -6.29 -0.96 9.70
N GLY A 466 -5.13 -1.06 9.06
CA GLY A 466 -4.15 0.01 8.99
C GLY A 466 -4.44 1.02 7.87
N GLY A 467 -3.66 2.08 7.82
CA GLY A 467 -3.77 3.13 6.81
C GLY A 467 -3.53 4.51 7.42
N PRO A 468 -4.58 5.35 7.65
CA PRO A 468 -6.03 5.11 7.67
C PRO A 468 -6.64 4.78 6.32
N GLU A 469 -6.02 5.21 5.22
CA GLU A 469 -6.48 5.03 3.84
C GLU A 469 -6.39 3.55 3.40
N GLY A 470 -6.95 2.66 4.21
CA GLY A 470 -7.08 1.23 3.98
C GLY A 470 -8.54 0.80 3.89
N GLN A 471 -8.76 -0.50 3.74
CA GLN A 471 -10.09 -1.11 3.77
C GLN A 471 -10.01 -2.54 4.30
N SER A 472 -10.84 -2.87 5.27
CA SER A 472 -11.14 -4.25 5.62
C SER A 472 -11.95 -4.88 4.50
N ARG A 473 -11.45 -5.99 3.94
CA ARG A 473 -12.08 -6.69 2.81
C ARG A 473 -12.07 -8.20 3.10
N PRO A 474 -12.95 -9.01 2.49
CA PRO A 474 -13.05 -10.45 2.74
C PRO A 474 -11.89 -11.24 2.10
N THR A 475 -10.66 -10.95 2.52
CA THR A 475 -9.45 -11.68 2.11
C THR A 475 -9.32 -13.01 2.84
N PHE A 476 -8.58 -13.95 2.27
CA PHE A 476 -8.16 -15.14 3.00
C PHE A 476 -7.15 -14.77 4.08
N SER A 477 -7.55 -14.90 5.32
CA SER A 477 -6.70 -14.72 6.48
C SER A 477 -6.71 -15.97 7.35
N PRO A 478 -5.65 -16.79 7.34
CA PRO A 478 -5.60 -17.99 8.17
C PRO A 478 -5.69 -17.65 9.67
N VAL A 479 -5.17 -16.49 10.10
CA VAL A 479 -5.26 -16.03 11.50
C VAL A 479 -6.72 -15.73 11.87
N LEU A 480 -7.45 -15.00 11.03
CA LEU A 480 -8.87 -14.69 11.27
C LEU A 480 -9.69 -15.98 11.30
N GLN A 481 -9.48 -16.87 10.34
CA GLN A 481 -10.19 -18.16 10.31
C GLN A 481 -9.87 -19.03 11.53
N LEU A 482 -8.62 -19.01 12.01
CA LEU A 482 -8.21 -19.69 13.24
C LEU A 482 -8.98 -19.14 14.46
N LEU A 483 -9.05 -17.81 14.61
CA LEU A 483 -9.78 -17.18 15.72
C LEU A 483 -11.25 -17.62 15.72
N VAL A 484 -11.88 -17.63 14.55
CA VAL A 484 -13.28 -18.01 14.42
C VAL A 484 -13.49 -19.52 14.65
N ALA A 485 -12.73 -20.36 13.97
CA ALA A 485 -12.96 -21.81 13.96
C ALA A 485 -12.50 -22.51 15.23
N GLU A 486 -11.37 -22.09 15.81
CA GLU A 486 -10.70 -22.82 16.92
C GLU A 486 -10.92 -22.15 18.29
N LEU A 487 -10.98 -20.82 18.34
CA LEU A 487 -11.27 -20.11 19.58
C LEU A 487 -12.77 -19.86 19.79
N GLY A 488 -13.60 -20.07 18.76
CA GLY A 488 -15.04 -19.85 18.84
C GLY A 488 -15.44 -18.39 19.08
N VAL A 489 -14.63 -17.44 18.62
CA VAL A 489 -14.92 -16.01 18.75
C VAL A 489 -15.53 -15.44 17.47
N ALA A 490 -16.41 -14.45 17.60
CA ALA A 490 -16.80 -13.64 16.48
C ALA A 490 -15.67 -12.63 16.14
N VAL A 491 -15.38 -12.42 14.85
CA VAL A 491 -14.42 -11.39 14.42
C VAL A 491 -15.16 -10.33 13.62
N LEU A 492 -15.05 -9.08 14.07
CA LEU A 492 -15.62 -7.91 13.39
C LEU A 492 -14.49 -7.07 12.78
N THR A 493 -14.59 -6.73 11.51
CA THR A 493 -13.56 -5.94 10.79
C THR A 493 -14.17 -4.66 10.21
N PRO A 494 -14.24 -3.58 11.02
CA PRO A 494 -14.87 -2.32 10.61
C PRO A 494 -14.05 -1.55 9.58
N ASN A 495 -14.76 -0.74 8.77
CA ASN A 495 -14.21 0.30 7.92
C ASN A 495 -14.65 1.66 8.48
N VAL A 496 -13.88 2.21 9.41
CA VAL A 496 -14.14 3.51 10.01
C VAL A 496 -14.01 4.63 8.97
N ARG A 497 -14.54 5.84 9.24
CA ARG A 497 -14.29 7.00 8.37
C ARG A 497 -12.79 7.15 8.09
N GLY A 498 -12.42 7.62 6.89
CA GLY A 498 -11.04 7.60 6.39
C GLY A 498 -10.69 6.34 5.60
N SER A 499 -11.54 5.29 5.62
CA SER A 499 -11.32 4.08 4.81
C SER A 499 -11.56 4.33 3.32
N THR A 500 -10.77 3.66 2.46
CA THR A 500 -10.97 3.65 1.00
C THR A 500 -12.14 2.77 0.58
N GLY A 501 -12.62 2.94 -0.66
CA GLY A 501 -13.67 2.10 -1.26
C GLY A 501 -15.10 2.58 -1.00
N TYR A 502 -15.25 3.75 -0.41
CA TYR A 502 -16.56 4.36 -0.08
C TYR A 502 -16.67 5.81 -0.59
N GLY A 503 -15.83 6.19 -1.54
CA GLY A 503 -15.79 7.51 -2.15
C GLY A 503 -14.92 8.52 -1.41
N LYS A 504 -14.69 9.66 -2.08
CA LYS A 504 -13.80 10.74 -1.64
C LYS A 504 -14.24 11.38 -0.31
N ALA A 505 -15.54 11.62 -0.15
CA ALA A 505 -16.08 12.25 1.05
C ALA A 505 -15.86 11.37 2.30
N PHE A 506 -16.04 10.05 2.18
CA PHE A 506 -15.79 9.11 3.28
C PHE A 506 -14.30 9.02 3.60
N LEU A 507 -13.45 9.00 2.58
CA LEU A 507 -12.00 8.98 2.70
C LEU A 507 -11.48 10.23 3.44
N ALA A 508 -12.00 11.44 3.11
CA ALA A 508 -11.58 12.70 3.72
C ALA A 508 -12.25 13.00 5.09
N ALA A 509 -13.09 12.09 5.59
CA ALA A 509 -13.92 12.37 6.77
C ALA A 509 -13.13 12.41 8.09
N ASP A 510 -11.87 11.95 8.09
CA ASP A 510 -11.00 11.98 9.26
C ASP A 510 -9.66 12.70 9.03
N ASP A 511 -9.50 13.46 7.92
CA ASP A 511 -8.26 14.17 7.60
C ASP A 511 -7.90 15.24 8.64
N GLY A 512 -6.64 15.33 8.99
CA GLY A 512 -6.07 16.35 9.85
C GLY A 512 -6.75 16.39 11.23
N ILE A 513 -7.29 17.57 11.62
CA ILE A 513 -7.95 17.76 12.91
C ILE A 513 -9.27 16.96 13.05
N LYS A 514 -9.86 16.52 11.93
CA LYS A 514 -11.04 15.65 11.95
C LYS A 514 -10.71 14.22 12.40
N ARG A 515 -9.43 13.89 12.58
CA ARG A 515 -8.98 12.57 13.07
C ARG A 515 -9.69 12.19 14.39
N GLU A 516 -10.05 13.15 15.21
CA GLU A 516 -10.82 12.92 16.43
C GLU A 516 -12.18 12.27 16.17
N GLU A 517 -12.78 12.48 14.99
CA GLU A 517 -14.06 11.89 14.63
C GLU A 517 -14.00 10.35 14.50
N SER A 518 -12.83 9.79 14.15
CA SER A 518 -12.63 8.33 14.07
C SER A 518 -12.80 7.64 15.43
N LEU A 519 -12.55 8.34 16.54
CA LEU A 519 -12.79 7.82 17.90
C LEU A 519 -14.28 7.57 18.16
N LYS A 520 -15.16 8.35 17.52
CA LYS A 520 -16.61 8.14 17.63
C LYS A 520 -17.07 6.86 16.93
N ASP A 521 -16.37 6.46 15.84
CA ASP A 521 -16.63 5.19 15.16
C ASP A 521 -16.22 4.00 16.02
N ILE A 522 -15.17 4.12 16.83
CA ILE A 522 -14.83 3.11 17.84
C ILE A 522 -15.99 2.93 18.82
N GLY A 523 -16.50 4.03 19.40
CA GLY A 523 -17.65 4.00 20.31
C GLY A 523 -18.88 3.34 19.68
N ALA A 524 -19.22 3.76 18.45
CA ALA A 524 -20.34 3.20 17.69
C ALA A 524 -20.18 1.69 17.42
N THR A 525 -18.95 1.23 17.16
CA THR A 525 -18.63 -0.20 16.99
C THR A 525 -18.94 -0.99 18.26
N LEU A 526 -18.48 -0.49 19.42
CA LEU A 526 -18.68 -1.14 20.72
C LEU A 526 -20.17 -1.13 21.12
N ASP A 527 -20.89 -0.04 20.86
CA ASP A 527 -22.33 0.07 21.11
C ASP A 527 -23.14 -0.86 20.20
N TRP A 528 -22.74 -0.99 18.92
CA TRP A 528 -23.35 -1.95 18.00
C TRP A 528 -23.15 -3.40 18.49
N ILE A 529 -21.94 -3.77 18.96
CA ILE A 529 -21.70 -5.10 19.53
C ILE A 529 -22.61 -5.34 20.72
N ALA A 530 -22.78 -4.36 21.62
CA ALA A 530 -23.61 -4.47 22.80
C ALA A 530 -25.11 -4.66 22.48
N ALA A 531 -25.55 -4.14 21.33
CA ALA A 531 -26.93 -4.28 20.87
C ALA A 531 -27.24 -5.64 20.23
N GLN A 532 -26.21 -6.48 19.91
CA GLN A 532 -26.44 -7.80 19.31
C GLN A 532 -26.82 -8.84 20.36
N THR A 533 -27.81 -9.66 20.03
CA THR A 533 -28.33 -10.69 20.97
C THR A 533 -27.37 -11.88 21.15
N ASP A 534 -26.51 -12.13 20.15
CA ASP A 534 -25.61 -13.29 20.07
C ASP A 534 -24.13 -12.93 20.26
N LEU A 535 -23.80 -11.64 20.53
CA LEU A 535 -22.46 -11.18 20.87
C LEU A 535 -22.36 -10.80 22.35
N ASP A 536 -21.23 -11.03 22.97
CA ASP A 536 -20.99 -10.76 24.39
C ASP A 536 -20.22 -9.45 24.59
N PRO A 537 -20.88 -8.35 24.96
CA PRO A 537 -20.20 -7.06 25.18
C PRO A 537 -19.27 -7.04 26.40
N ALA A 538 -19.34 -8.03 27.30
CA ALA A 538 -18.43 -8.17 28.43
C ALA A 538 -17.14 -8.89 28.05
N ARG A 539 -17.07 -9.52 26.88
CA ARG A 539 -15.91 -10.25 26.35
C ARG A 539 -15.51 -9.71 24.98
N VAL A 540 -15.01 -8.46 24.97
CA VAL A 540 -14.50 -7.80 23.76
C VAL A 540 -12.98 -7.63 23.87
N ALA A 541 -12.27 -8.03 22.81
CA ALA A 541 -10.86 -7.72 22.58
C ALA A 541 -10.73 -6.93 21.28
N VAL A 542 -9.69 -6.12 21.17
CA VAL A 542 -9.36 -5.40 19.94
C VAL A 542 -7.94 -5.71 19.49
N THR A 543 -7.73 -5.71 18.18
CA THR A 543 -6.39 -5.83 17.60
C THR A 543 -6.31 -5.06 16.28
N GLY A 544 -5.11 -4.68 15.90
CA GLY A 544 -4.86 -4.02 14.62
C GLY A 544 -3.40 -3.68 14.45
N GLY A 545 -3.03 -3.36 13.20
CA GLY A 545 -1.67 -3.00 12.85
C GLY A 545 -1.56 -1.56 12.35
N SER A 546 -0.42 -0.89 12.66
CA SER A 546 -0.17 0.48 12.17
C SER A 546 -1.23 1.48 12.67
N TYR A 547 -1.98 2.13 11.80
CA TYR A 547 -3.14 2.93 12.20
C TYR A 547 -4.20 2.08 12.93
N GLY A 548 -4.38 0.81 12.54
CA GLY A 548 -5.22 -0.12 13.31
C GLY A 548 -4.68 -0.39 14.72
N GLY A 549 -3.36 -0.35 14.91
CA GLY A 549 -2.71 -0.36 16.21
C GLY A 549 -3.02 0.90 17.02
N TYR A 550 -2.99 2.07 16.37
CA TYR A 550 -3.50 3.31 17.00
C TYR A 550 -4.95 3.15 17.45
N LEU A 551 -5.86 2.67 16.59
CA LEU A 551 -7.27 2.45 16.97
C LEU A 551 -7.40 1.43 18.12
N THR A 552 -6.53 0.41 18.15
CA THR A 552 -6.45 -0.56 19.26
C THR A 552 -6.08 0.11 20.58
N LEU A 553 -5.00 0.90 20.60
CA LEU A 553 -4.58 1.66 21.76
C LEU A 553 -5.60 2.75 22.15
N ALA A 554 -6.20 3.42 21.17
CA ALA A 554 -7.24 4.42 21.39
C ALA A 554 -8.51 3.80 21.99
N THR A 555 -8.89 2.59 21.54
CA THR A 555 -10.01 1.85 22.15
C THR A 555 -9.72 1.59 23.63
N ALA A 556 -8.50 1.13 23.95
CA ALA A 556 -8.11 0.84 25.34
C ALA A 556 -8.04 2.10 26.23
N ALA A 557 -7.62 3.25 25.65
CA ALA A 557 -7.46 4.49 26.40
C ALA A 557 -8.77 5.28 26.58
N PHE A 558 -9.62 5.30 25.53
CA PHE A 558 -10.83 6.16 25.54
C PHE A 558 -12.13 5.40 25.86
N TYR A 559 -12.11 4.04 25.79
CA TYR A 559 -13.25 3.17 26.14
C TYR A 559 -12.82 2.06 27.13
N PRO A 560 -12.13 2.39 28.24
CA PRO A 560 -11.46 1.42 29.11
C PRO A 560 -12.40 0.39 29.75
N ASP A 561 -13.66 0.76 29.97
CA ASP A 561 -14.66 -0.11 30.66
C ASP A 561 -15.38 -1.07 29.67
N LYS A 562 -15.16 -0.93 28.37
CA LYS A 562 -15.79 -1.76 27.32
C LYS A 562 -14.87 -2.82 26.74
N LEU A 563 -13.68 -3.03 27.33
CA LEU A 563 -12.63 -3.84 26.72
C LEU A 563 -11.93 -4.71 27.75
N ARG A 564 -11.71 -5.99 27.42
CA ARG A 564 -10.90 -6.91 28.25
C ARG A 564 -9.44 -6.96 27.85
N ALA A 565 -9.17 -6.94 26.54
CA ALA A 565 -7.84 -7.16 26.01
C ALA A 565 -7.58 -6.34 24.76
N ALA A 566 -6.34 -5.93 24.55
CA ALA A 566 -5.88 -5.24 23.35
C ALA A 566 -4.56 -5.84 22.86
N VAL A 567 -4.45 -6.10 21.56
CA VAL A 567 -3.22 -6.57 20.91
C VAL A 567 -2.80 -5.54 19.87
N ASP A 568 -1.82 -4.75 20.23
CA ASP A 568 -1.27 -3.69 19.36
C ASP A 568 -0.12 -4.23 18.51
N VAL A 569 -0.19 -4.06 17.21
CA VAL A 569 0.87 -4.46 16.26
C VAL A 569 1.41 -3.23 15.56
N VAL A 570 2.66 -2.86 15.84
CA VAL A 570 3.36 -1.71 15.23
C VAL A 570 2.53 -0.42 15.23
N GLY A 571 1.80 -0.16 16.31
CA GLY A 571 0.82 0.92 16.41
C GLY A 571 1.42 2.26 16.83
N ILE A 572 0.67 3.33 16.52
CA ILE A 572 1.03 4.70 16.88
C ILE A 572 0.49 5.01 18.27
N SER A 573 1.34 5.27 19.24
CA SER A 573 0.93 5.65 20.60
C SER A 573 0.84 7.16 20.79
N SER A 574 1.63 7.94 20.00
CA SER A 574 1.60 9.40 19.98
C SER A 574 1.81 9.93 18.57
N PHE A 575 0.84 10.66 18.03
CA PHE A 575 0.96 11.24 16.70
C PHE A 575 2.12 12.23 16.59
N ALA A 576 2.37 13.01 17.62
CA ALA A 576 3.43 13.99 17.62
C ALA A 576 4.82 13.36 17.53
N SER A 577 5.13 12.35 18.34
CA SER A 577 6.41 11.63 18.26
C SER A 577 6.52 10.81 16.98
N PHE A 578 5.44 10.20 16.53
CA PHE A 578 5.38 9.47 15.28
C PHE A 578 5.71 10.35 14.07
N LEU A 579 5.06 11.52 13.91
CA LEU A 579 5.28 12.45 12.80
C LEU A 579 6.70 13.04 12.82
N ALA A 580 7.25 13.30 14.00
CA ALA A 580 8.61 13.76 14.15
C ALA A 580 9.66 12.71 13.74
N ASN A 581 9.39 11.41 14.00
CA ASN A 581 10.39 10.35 13.93
C ASN A 581 10.20 9.34 12.79
N THR A 582 9.04 9.32 12.10
CA THR A 582 8.86 8.48 10.90
C THR A 582 9.87 8.86 9.81
N GLN A 583 10.22 7.92 8.94
CA GLN A 583 11.24 8.14 7.90
C GLN A 583 10.93 9.34 7.00
N ALA A 584 11.99 10.06 6.59
CA ALA A 584 11.90 11.34 5.90
C ALA A 584 11.12 11.24 4.57
N TYR A 585 11.27 10.15 3.82
CA TYR A 585 10.61 9.95 2.52
C TYR A 585 9.09 9.90 2.58
N ARG A 586 8.53 9.66 3.76
CA ARG A 586 7.07 9.54 3.95
C ARG A 586 6.47 10.59 4.90
N ARG A 587 7.30 11.34 5.60
CA ARG A 587 6.87 12.25 6.67
C ARG A 587 5.87 13.30 6.19
N ASP A 588 6.17 13.96 5.09
CA ASP A 588 5.30 15.02 4.57
C ASP A 588 3.97 14.45 4.04
N LEU A 589 3.98 13.24 3.46
CA LEU A 589 2.76 12.52 3.09
C LEU A 589 1.89 12.22 4.34
N ARG A 590 2.53 11.87 5.46
CA ARG A 590 1.78 11.60 6.72
C ARG A 590 1.29 12.88 7.39
N ARG A 591 2.02 14.01 7.28
CA ARG A 591 1.54 15.32 7.71
C ARG A 591 0.32 15.78 6.93
N ALA A 592 0.29 15.53 5.64
CA ALA A 592 -0.88 15.82 4.80
C ALA A 592 -2.13 15.08 5.26
N GLU A 593 -1.97 13.87 5.76
CA GLU A 593 -3.05 12.98 6.22
C GLU A 593 -3.45 13.26 7.68
N TYR A 594 -2.47 13.26 8.60
CA TYR A 594 -2.74 13.36 10.05
C TYR A 594 -2.80 14.80 10.56
N GLY A 595 -2.33 15.77 9.77
CA GLY A 595 -2.08 17.14 10.19
C GLY A 595 -0.60 17.35 10.54
N ASP A 596 -0.16 18.61 10.52
CA ASP A 596 1.22 19.01 10.77
C ASP A 596 1.42 19.28 12.26
N GLU A 597 2.22 18.46 12.95
CA GLU A 597 2.53 18.57 14.38
C GLU A 597 3.28 19.83 14.76
N ARG A 598 3.78 20.58 13.77
CA ARG A 598 4.49 21.86 13.96
C ARG A 598 3.52 23.03 14.14
N ASP A 599 2.26 22.87 13.70
CA ASP A 599 1.19 23.84 13.98
C ASP A 599 0.66 23.60 15.41
N PRO A 600 0.70 24.60 16.31
CA PRO A 600 0.27 24.44 17.68
C PRO A 600 -1.21 24.03 17.85
N ALA A 601 -2.10 24.48 16.97
CA ALA A 601 -3.51 24.14 17.03
C ALA A 601 -3.74 22.67 16.63
N VAL A 602 -3.09 22.22 15.56
CA VAL A 602 -3.09 20.84 15.11
C VAL A 602 -2.44 19.94 16.16
N ARG A 603 -1.30 20.34 16.69
CA ARG A 603 -0.57 19.63 17.74
C ARG A 603 -1.43 19.37 18.97
N ALA A 604 -2.21 20.36 19.42
CA ALA A 604 -3.10 20.20 20.56
C ALA A 604 -4.18 19.12 20.33
N VAL A 605 -4.68 18.99 19.09
CA VAL A 605 -5.61 17.91 18.72
C VAL A 605 -4.88 16.56 18.72
N LEU A 606 -3.71 16.48 18.05
CA LEU A 606 -2.92 15.26 17.97
C LEU A 606 -2.53 14.72 19.35
N ASP A 607 -2.12 15.59 20.27
CA ASP A 607 -1.80 15.20 21.65
C ASP A 607 -3.05 14.69 22.40
N ARG A 608 -4.21 15.34 22.24
CA ARG A 608 -5.47 14.93 22.89
C ARG A 608 -5.94 13.55 22.45
N ILE A 609 -5.80 13.21 21.15
CA ILE A 609 -6.24 11.93 20.60
C ILE A 609 -5.17 10.84 20.67
N SER A 610 -3.96 11.16 21.13
CA SER A 610 -2.88 10.19 21.28
C SER A 610 -3.12 9.27 22.49
N PRO A 611 -3.14 7.95 22.32
CA PRO A 611 -3.36 7.01 23.43
C PRO A 611 -2.39 7.17 24.59
N LEU A 612 -1.13 7.53 24.30
CA LEU A 612 -0.10 7.76 25.31
C LEU A 612 -0.49 8.87 26.30
N SER A 613 -1.17 9.93 25.84
CA SER A 613 -1.64 11.04 26.68
C SER A 613 -2.75 10.63 27.66
N SER A 614 -3.34 9.45 27.47
CA SER A 614 -4.39 8.89 28.33
C SER A 614 -4.06 7.46 28.77
N ALA A 615 -2.77 7.10 28.78
CA ALA A 615 -2.33 5.76 29.14
C ALA A 615 -2.74 5.36 30.57
N GLU A 616 -2.92 6.35 31.47
CA GLU A 616 -3.39 6.13 32.83
C GLU A 616 -4.83 5.60 32.91
N LYS A 617 -5.62 5.73 31.84
CA LYS A 617 -7.00 5.22 31.77
C LYS A 617 -7.07 3.76 31.30
N ILE A 618 -6.02 3.23 30.64
CA ILE A 618 -6.02 1.87 30.11
C ILE A 618 -6.14 0.85 31.25
N ARG A 619 -7.20 0.04 31.25
CA ARG A 619 -7.47 -1.03 32.23
C ARG A 619 -7.34 -2.41 31.63
N ALA A 620 -7.56 -2.53 30.32
CA ALA A 620 -7.46 -3.79 29.59
C ALA A 620 -6.03 -4.35 29.67
N ALA A 621 -5.90 -5.66 29.66
CA ALA A 621 -4.61 -6.30 29.39
C ALA A 621 -4.11 -5.88 28.01
N LEU A 622 -2.81 -5.58 27.89
CA LEU A 622 -2.21 -5.11 26.63
C LEU A 622 -1.05 -6.02 26.19
N PHE A 623 -1.07 -6.45 24.92
CA PHE A 623 0.05 -7.07 24.25
C PHE A 623 0.52 -6.16 23.12
N VAL A 624 1.79 -5.74 23.16
CA VAL A 624 2.40 -4.87 22.14
C VAL A 624 3.44 -5.65 21.36
N LEU A 625 3.36 -5.58 20.04
CA LEU A 625 4.21 -6.26 19.06
C LEU A 625 4.91 -5.24 18.16
N GLN A 626 6.24 -5.30 18.07
CA GLN A 626 7.03 -4.33 17.32
C GLN A 626 8.14 -4.99 16.50
N GLY A 627 8.35 -4.49 15.27
CA GLY A 627 9.57 -4.78 14.50
C GLY A 627 10.64 -3.73 14.75
N LYS A 628 11.86 -4.15 15.07
CA LYS A 628 12.97 -3.25 15.39
C LYS A 628 13.29 -2.29 14.24
N ASN A 629 13.25 -2.79 13.00
CA ASN A 629 13.66 -2.05 11.80
C ASN A 629 12.50 -1.30 11.13
N ASP A 630 11.40 -1.05 11.85
CA ASP A 630 10.20 -0.41 11.31
C ASP A 630 10.49 1.05 10.88
N PRO A 631 10.45 1.36 9.55
CA PRO A 631 10.69 2.70 9.06
C PRO A 631 9.45 3.59 9.09
N ARG A 632 8.29 2.98 9.35
CA ARG A 632 6.99 3.66 9.34
C ARG A 632 6.59 4.13 10.71
N VAL A 633 6.50 3.20 11.66
CA VAL A 633 6.19 3.45 13.06
C VAL A 633 7.40 3.04 13.89
N PRO A 634 8.22 4.02 14.35
CA PRO A 634 9.45 3.72 15.06
C PRO A 634 9.23 2.89 16.33
N GLN A 635 10.22 2.04 16.68
CA GLN A 635 10.25 1.22 17.89
C GLN A 635 9.85 2.01 19.16
N ALA A 636 10.23 3.28 19.22
CA ALA A 636 9.92 4.14 20.37
C ALA A 636 8.41 4.31 20.60
N GLU A 637 7.56 4.20 19.58
CA GLU A 637 6.10 4.29 19.72
C GLU A 637 5.58 3.13 20.58
N ALA A 638 6.06 1.92 20.35
CA ALA A 638 5.72 0.77 21.16
C ALA A 638 6.29 0.87 22.58
N GLU A 639 7.56 1.26 22.72
CA GLU A 639 8.24 1.26 24.01
C GLU A 639 7.71 2.32 24.98
N GLN A 640 7.31 3.50 24.50
CA GLN A 640 6.76 4.55 25.36
C GLN A 640 5.42 4.15 25.99
N ILE A 641 4.54 3.45 25.27
CA ILE A 641 3.27 2.97 25.85
C ILE A 641 3.50 1.80 26.80
N VAL A 642 4.44 0.89 26.48
CA VAL A 642 4.85 -0.22 27.38
C VAL A 642 5.38 0.33 28.70
N GLN A 643 6.29 1.30 28.66
CA GLN A 643 6.86 1.93 29.85
C GLN A 643 5.79 2.64 30.71
N ALA A 644 4.87 3.36 30.04
CA ALA A 644 3.79 4.06 30.75
C ALA A 644 2.92 3.09 31.57
N LEU A 645 2.62 1.91 31.01
CA LEU A 645 1.81 0.90 31.68
C LEU A 645 2.60 0.09 32.73
N GLN A 646 3.87 -0.25 32.48
CA GLN A 646 4.73 -0.93 33.44
C GLN A 646 4.87 -0.12 34.75
N LYS A 647 5.02 1.20 34.65
CA LYS A 647 5.09 2.09 35.85
C LYS A 647 3.84 2.03 36.73
N ARG A 648 2.71 1.56 36.18
CA ARG A 648 1.43 1.44 36.90
C ARG A 648 1.13 0.03 37.40
N GLY A 649 2.00 -0.96 37.08
CA GLY A 649 1.74 -2.37 37.43
C GLY A 649 0.64 -3.02 36.58
N GLY A 650 0.33 -2.49 35.39
CA GLY A 650 -0.64 -3.06 34.46
C GLY A 650 -0.17 -4.40 33.88
N THR A 651 -1.12 -5.26 33.50
CA THR A 651 -0.83 -6.50 32.76
C THR A 651 -0.38 -6.15 31.34
N ILE A 652 0.90 -6.32 31.05
CA ILE A 652 1.48 -6.01 29.76
C ILE A 652 2.42 -7.10 29.28
N TRP A 653 2.22 -7.51 28.02
CA TRP A 653 3.16 -8.33 27.26
C TRP A 653 3.79 -7.47 26.19
N TYR A 654 5.07 -7.68 25.92
CA TYR A 654 5.78 -6.98 24.84
C TYR A 654 6.65 -7.97 24.06
N ALA A 655 6.64 -7.83 22.72
CA ALA A 655 7.49 -8.59 21.83
C ALA A 655 8.16 -7.68 20.80
N LEU A 656 9.49 -7.79 20.67
CA LEU A 656 10.33 -7.04 19.74
C LEU A 656 11.05 -8.01 18.80
N ALA A 657 10.72 -7.94 17.51
CA ALA A 657 11.38 -8.74 16.48
C ALA A 657 12.59 -7.99 15.89
N LEU A 658 13.79 -8.52 16.10
CA LEU A 658 15.07 -7.86 15.75
C LEU A 658 15.33 -7.79 14.24
N ASN A 659 14.72 -8.69 13.46
CA ASN A 659 14.90 -8.84 12.02
C ASN A 659 13.62 -8.59 11.21
N GLU A 660 12.66 -7.84 11.79
CA GLU A 660 11.42 -7.43 11.17
C GLU A 660 11.27 -5.90 11.18
N GLY A 661 10.42 -5.40 10.28
CA GLY A 661 10.05 -4.00 10.19
C GLY A 661 8.57 -3.77 10.47
N HIS A 662 7.87 -3.11 9.52
CA HIS A 662 6.44 -2.79 9.65
C HIS A 662 5.56 -4.01 9.40
N GLY A 663 5.56 -4.93 10.37
CA GLY A 663 4.88 -6.22 10.33
C GLY A 663 5.86 -7.39 10.26
N PHE A 664 5.34 -8.58 10.55
CA PHE A 664 6.11 -9.82 10.66
C PHE A 664 6.00 -10.61 9.36
N ARG A 665 7.10 -10.79 8.65
CA ARG A 665 7.17 -11.47 7.34
C ARG A 665 7.80 -12.85 7.41
N ARG A 666 8.73 -13.06 8.34
CA ARG A 666 9.40 -14.35 8.56
C ARG A 666 8.45 -15.31 9.27
N LYS A 667 8.38 -16.54 8.76
CA LYS A 667 7.43 -17.54 9.28
C LYS A 667 7.64 -17.80 10.77
N GLU A 668 8.88 -17.97 11.21
CA GLU A 668 9.21 -18.23 12.60
C GLU A 668 8.72 -17.13 13.56
N ASN A 669 8.90 -15.87 13.19
CA ASN A 669 8.41 -14.74 13.97
C ASN A 669 6.88 -14.63 13.94
N ARG A 670 6.28 -14.87 12.77
CA ARG A 670 4.81 -14.87 12.61
C ARG A 670 4.15 -15.97 13.42
N ASP A 671 4.69 -17.18 13.38
CA ASP A 671 4.14 -18.32 14.10
C ASP A 671 4.28 -18.08 15.61
N ALA A 672 5.43 -17.61 16.07
CA ALA A 672 5.71 -17.33 17.48
C ALA A 672 4.81 -16.21 18.04
N GLN A 673 4.70 -15.07 17.32
CA GLN A 673 3.84 -13.97 17.75
C GLN A 673 2.35 -14.36 17.75
N LEU A 674 1.92 -15.19 16.80
CA LEU A 674 0.55 -15.68 16.75
C LEU A 674 0.27 -16.63 17.92
N ALA A 675 1.19 -17.53 18.24
CA ALA A 675 1.05 -18.42 19.40
C ALA A 675 0.95 -17.64 20.73
N ALA A 676 1.78 -16.58 20.88
CA ALA A 676 1.68 -15.68 22.02
C ALA A 676 0.33 -14.91 22.05
N THR A 677 -0.14 -14.44 20.89
CA THR A 677 -1.45 -13.76 20.77
C THR A 677 -2.60 -14.68 21.17
N LEU A 678 -2.57 -15.95 20.74
CA LEU A 678 -3.58 -16.92 21.13
C LEU A 678 -3.58 -17.20 22.65
N ALA A 679 -2.38 -17.40 23.23
CA ALA A 679 -2.23 -17.57 24.68
C ALA A 679 -2.77 -16.35 25.43
N PHE A 680 -2.44 -15.15 24.97
CA PHE A 680 -2.93 -13.90 25.55
C PHE A 680 -4.45 -13.80 25.51
N LEU A 681 -5.08 -14.09 24.35
CA LEU A 681 -6.54 -14.05 24.22
C LEU A 681 -7.22 -15.15 25.06
N GLN A 682 -6.64 -16.34 25.15
CA GLN A 682 -7.17 -17.39 26.01
C GLN A 682 -7.17 -16.96 27.50
N GLU A 683 -6.11 -16.30 27.94
CA GLU A 683 -5.98 -15.85 29.33
C GLU A 683 -6.88 -14.67 29.66
N THR A 684 -7.04 -13.72 28.75
CA THR A 684 -7.66 -12.42 29.04
C THR A 684 -9.10 -12.28 28.55
N LEU A 685 -9.46 -12.94 27.42
CA LEU A 685 -10.78 -12.84 26.78
C LEU A 685 -11.66 -14.05 27.06
N LEU A 686 -11.08 -15.27 27.11
CA LEU A 686 -11.86 -16.51 27.13
C LEU A 686 -12.01 -17.10 28.53
N LYS A 687 -11.15 -16.73 29.48
CA LYS A 687 -11.34 -16.99 30.91
C LYS A 687 -12.21 -15.88 31.50
#